data_5c9abb430810d361fa32cf66e2f3fe64
#
_entry.id   5c9abb430810d361fa32cf66e2f3fe64
#
_cell.length_a   1.000
_cell.length_b   1.000
_cell.length_c   1.000
_cell.angle_alpha   90.00
_cell.angle_beta   90.00
_cell.angle_gamma   90.00
#
_symmetry.space_group_name_H-M   'P 1'
#
loop_
_entity.id
_entity.type
_entity.pdbx_description
1 polymer ?
#
loop_
_entity_poly.entity_id
_entity_poly.type
_entity_poly.pdbx_seq_one_letter_code
_entity_poly.pdbx_strand_id
1 'polypeptide(L)'
;MVHAKHPLPIKIDYFSSLNFRMNATLYIRQALNIPEKSINATLQLLAEDCTIPFISRYRKDKTGNLDEIQIEQIEKLNTQFEDLVKRKNTILKSVEEQSALTPELQQRIEESFDLQELEDLYLPFKKRRKTKADAAKEKGLEPLAKIIMSQKVQDLQFLASKYVNNEVSSEEEALQGARDIMAEWINENMYVRKNLRRMFRQKAVITSKAVKAKKDEEEAQKFSQYFEWEEALSRIPSHRLLAMLRAEAEGFVKIQTGIDKEEAIAFIEHTVIKSDNETSEQITLAIKDSYKRLLEPAISNETLQEAKEKADKKAIEIFSGNLSQLLLAPPLGEKRILAIDPGYKSGCKVVCLDEKGDLLHNETLYPHAPQHESGMAMKKIRSMVNAYHIEAISIGNGTASRETEFFIKKIAFDRPLQVFVVSEAGASVYSASKIARDEFPNYDVTVRGAVSIGRRLADPLAELVKIDAKSIGVGQYQHDVDQSQLKIELDTTVMKCVNSVGINLNTASKSLLSYVSGIGEKTAENIVNYRAENGAFADRKELKKVPRLGEKAFQQAAAFVRITHSTNPLDNSAVHPEAYGIVEQMAKDLGIKTHELIANKEKIALIDPEKYITKDIGILGIRDIIKELEKPGLDPRKAAKVFEFDPSVKKMTDLKTGMVLPGIVNNITAFGCFVDLGIKESGLVHISQLKEGFVSDVNEVVKLHQHVQVKVTEVDEARKRIQLSMIL
;
A
#
# COMPACT_ATOMS: atom_id res chain seq x y z
N MET A 1 32.71 59.17 1.50
CA MET A 1 31.45 58.48 1.45
C MET A 1 31.49 57.47 0.30
N VAL A 2 31.82 56.24 0.59
CA VAL A 2 31.84 55.15 -0.40
C VAL A 2 30.67 54.25 -0.06
N HIS A 3 29.62 54.28 -0.93
CA HIS A 3 28.49 53.41 -0.82
C HIS A 3 28.91 51.96 -1.17
N ALA A 4 28.98 51.10 -0.20
CA ALA A 4 29.06 49.66 -0.41
C ALA A 4 27.72 49.17 -1.02
N LYS A 5 27.77 48.74 -2.28
CA LYS A 5 26.68 48.04 -2.93
C LYS A 5 26.57 46.67 -2.27
N HIS A 6 25.46 46.44 -1.55
CA HIS A 6 25.06 45.06 -1.18
C HIS A 6 24.85 44.25 -2.45
N PRO A 7 25.37 43.03 -2.55
CA PRO A 7 25.03 42.14 -3.64
C PRO A 7 23.56 41.77 -3.52
N LEU A 8 22.82 41.89 -4.63
CA LEU A 8 21.44 41.43 -4.77
C LEU A 8 21.38 39.93 -4.47
N PRO A 9 20.37 39.45 -3.73
CA PRO A 9 20.21 38.04 -3.49
C PRO A 9 19.97 37.30 -4.81
N ILE A 10 20.83 36.36 -5.14
CA ILE A 10 20.68 35.45 -6.28
C ILE A 10 19.48 34.59 -5.95
N LYS A 11 18.32 34.87 -6.54
CA LYS A 11 17.19 33.94 -6.57
C LYS A 11 17.62 32.73 -7.39
N ILE A 12 18.11 31.72 -6.73
CA ILE A 12 18.33 30.40 -7.37
C ILE A 12 16.97 29.76 -7.53
N ASP A 13 16.44 29.80 -8.74
CA ASP A 13 15.20 29.15 -9.12
C ASP A 13 15.51 27.64 -9.34
N TYR A 14 15.52 26.88 -8.25
CA TYR A 14 15.91 25.46 -8.25
C TYR A 14 15.01 24.57 -9.11
N PHE A 15 13.80 25.02 -9.44
CA PHE A 15 12.81 24.22 -10.17
C PHE A 15 12.94 24.30 -11.71
N SER A 16 13.62 25.28 -12.25
CA SER A 16 13.70 25.52 -13.70
C SER A 16 15.04 25.15 -14.35
N SER A 17 16.02 24.64 -13.60
CA SER A 17 17.38 24.46 -14.11
C SER A 17 17.75 23.01 -14.43
N LEU A 18 18.67 22.86 -15.40
CA LEU A 18 19.34 21.60 -15.73
C LEU A 18 19.96 20.94 -14.47
N ASN A 19 20.41 21.74 -13.52
CA ASN A 19 20.97 21.30 -12.23
C ASN A 19 19.96 20.56 -11.34
N PHE A 20 18.68 20.96 -11.35
CA PHE A 20 17.64 20.24 -10.58
C PHE A 20 17.46 18.81 -11.08
N ARG A 21 17.36 18.62 -12.41
CA ARG A 21 17.22 17.28 -13.02
C ARG A 21 18.45 16.42 -12.79
N MET A 22 19.66 16.97 -12.91
CA MET A 22 20.90 16.25 -12.62
C MET A 22 20.96 15.77 -11.17
N ASN A 23 20.55 16.61 -10.22
CA ASN A 23 20.53 16.26 -8.79
C ASN A 23 19.45 15.23 -8.47
N ALA A 24 18.27 15.32 -9.07
CA ALA A 24 17.23 14.32 -8.95
C ALA A 24 17.69 12.95 -9.47
N THR A 25 18.30 12.93 -10.65
CA THR A 25 18.84 11.71 -11.26
C THR A 25 19.93 11.08 -10.39
N LEU A 26 20.84 11.90 -9.82
CA LEU A 26 21.88 11.43 -8.90
C LEU A 26 21.27 10.83 -7.63
N TYR A 27 20.28 11.50 -7.02
CA TYR A 27 19.57 11.02 -5.85
C TYR A 27 18.90 9.66 -6.10
N ILE A 28 18.17 9.54 -7.22
CA ILE A 28 17.49 8.29 -7.60
C ILE A 28 18.49 7.18 -7.88
N ARG A 29 19.60 7.48 -8.57
CA ARG A 29 20.65 6.52 -8.88
C ARG A 29 21.35 5.97 -7.65
N GLN A 30 21.52 6.76 -6.60
CA GLN A 30 22.08 6.30 -5.31
C GLN A 30 21.17 5.28 -4.62
N ALA A 31 19.86 5.40 -4.81
CA ALA A 31 18.87 4.51 -4.20
C ALA A 31 18.57 3.26 -5.04
N LEU A 32 18.64 3.38 -6.39
CA LEU A 32 18.28 2.33 -7.33
C LEU A 32 19.46 2.01 -8.26
N ASN A 33 19.69 0.72 -8.46
CA ASN A 33 20.71 0.26 -9.44
C ASN A 33 20.14 0.28 -10.87
N ILE A 34 19.74 1.48 -11.34
CA ILE A 34 19.15 1.70 -12.66
C ILE A 34 20.07 2.65 -13.46
N PRO A 35 20.29 2.39 -14.78
CA PRO A 35 21.10 3.28 -15.63
C PRO A 35 20.53 4.69 -15.67
N GLU A 36 21.40 5.70 -15.61
CA GLU A 36 21.03 7.11 -15.62
C GLU A 36 20.18 7.51 -16.84
N LYS A 37 20.49 6.95 -18.02
CA LYS A 37 19.70 7.15 -19.23
C LYS A 37 18.24 6.72 -19.07
N SER A 38 18.02 5.57 -18.41
CA SER A 38 16.68 5.05 -18.14
C SER A 38 15.91 5.90 -17.13
N ILE A 39 16.58 6.38 -16.07
CA ILE A 39 15.99 7.30 -15.09
C ILE A 39 15.57 8.60 -15.78
N ASN A 40 16.46 9.22 -16.56
CA ASN A 40 16.17 10.49 -17.26
C ASN A 40 15.02 10.35 -18.26
N ALA A 41 14.98 9.25 -19.03
CA ALA A 41 13.89 8.98 -19.97
C ALA A 41 12.55 8.79 -19.23
N THR A 42 12.56 8.10 -18.09
CA THR A 42 11.37 7.89 -17.26
C THR A 42 10.86 9.21 -16.67
N LEU A 43 11.75 10.02 -16.08
CA LEU A 43 11.39 11.34 -15.54
C LEU A 43 10.84 12.28 -16.62
N GLN A 44 11.37 12.21 -17.84
CA GLN A 44 10.85 12.98 -18.97
C GLN A 44 9.42 12.53 -19.32
N LEU A 45 9.17 11.22 -19.44
CA LEU A 45 7.85 10.70 -19.77
C LEU A 45 6.81 11.01 -18.67
N LEU A 46 7.21 10.93 -17.39
CA LEU A 46 6.37 11.35 -16.27
C LEU A 46 6.06 12.86 -16.32
N ALA A 47 7.03 13.70 -16.63
CA ALA A 47 6.83 15.14 -16.81
C ALA A 47 5.94 15.49 -18.03
N GLU A 48 5.84 14.58 -18.99
CA GLU A 48 4.89 14.64 -20.10
C GLU A 48 3.50 14.08 -19.71
N ASP A 49 3.23 13.84 -18.41
CA ASP A 49 2.03 13.22 -17.82
C ASP A 49 1.71 11.82 -18.40
N CYS A 50 2.72 11.07 -18.82
CA CYS A 50 2.52 9.68 -19.17
C CYS A 50 2.29 8.84 -17.91
N THR A 51 1.30 7.97 -17.94
CA THR A 51 0.98 7.08 -16.82
C THR A 51 1.96 5.90 -16.74
N ILE A 52 2.18 5.37 -15.53
CA ILE A 52 3.08 4.22 -15.30
C ILE A 52 2.73 3.01 -16.19
N PRO A 53 1.46 2.56 -16.31
CA PRO A 53 1.10 1.45 -17.19
C PRO A 53 1.41 1.71 -18.67
N PHE A 54 1.24 2.95 -19.13
CA PHE A 54 1.58 3.31 -20.49
C PHE A 54 3.09 3.29 -20.74
N ILE A 55 3.88 3.83 -19.84
CA ILE A 55 5.36 3.85 -19.93
C ILE A 55 5.89 2.42 -19.95
N SER A 56 5.47 1.59 -18.99
CA SER A 56 5.96 0.22 -18.82
C SER A 56 5.63 -0.70 -20.02
N ARG A 57 4.53 -0.45 -20.72
CA ARG A 57 4.11 -1.27 -21.87
C ARG A 57 4.56 -0.71 -23.20
N TYR A 58 4.38 0.58 -23.43
CA TYR A 58 4.48 1.17 -24.77
C TYR A 58 5.69 2.09 -24.95
N ARG A 59 6.53 2.24 -23.91
CA ARG A 59 7.76 3.05 -23.97
C ARG A 59 9.00 2.30 -23.45
N LYS A 60 8.96 0.96 -23.48
CA LYS A 60 10.05 0.07 -23.01
C LYS A 60 11.41 0.38 -23.65
N ASP A 61 11.42 0.60 -24.95
CA ASP A 61 12.66 0.88 -25.67
C ASP A 61 13.30 2.22 -25.23
N LYS A 62 12.50 3.21 -24.81
CA LYS A 62 12.98 4.48 -24.28
C LYS A 62 13.52 4.35 -22.86
N THR A 63 12.85 3.57 -22.01
CA THR A 63 13.22 3.40 -20.60
C THR A 63 14.24 2.29 -20.34
N GLY A 64 14.59 1.51 -21.36
CA GLY A 64 15.51 0.36 -21.21
C GLY A 64 14.84 -0.84 -20.53
N ASN A 65 13.56 -1.08 -20.85
CA ASN A 65 12.74 -2.19 -20.35
C ASN A 65 12.44 -2.15 -18.86
N LEU A 66 12.28 -0.96 -18.28
CA LEU A 66 11.83 -0.83 -16.89
C LEU A 66 10.40 -1.35 -16.75
N ASP A 67 10.16 -2.09 -15.68
CA ASP A 67 8.84 -2.58 -15.31
C ASP A 67 8.04 -1.52 -14.51
N GLU A 68 6.77 -1.82 -14.22
CA GLU A 68 5.88 -0.91 -13.50
C GLU A 68 6.41 -0.58 -12.10
N ILE A 69 7.05 -1.54 -11.41
CA ILE A 69 7.60 -1.38 -10.05
C ILE A 69 8.78 -0.41 -10.08
N GLN A 70 9.69 -0.58 -11.03
CA GLN A 70 10.86 0.28 -11.19
C GLN A 70 10.48 1.71 -11.54
N ILE A 71 9.50 1.89 -12.44
CA ILE A 71 9.00 3.22 -12.83
C ILE A 71 8.34 3.90 -11.63
N GLU A 72 7.52 3.18 -10.86
CA GLU A 72 6.90 3.70 -9.64
C GLU A 72 7.94 4.09 -8.57
N GLN A 73 9.00 3.29 -8.40
CA GLN A 73 10.08 3.63 -7.49
C GLN A 73 10.79 4.92 -7.91
N ILE A 74 11.02 5.12 -9.22
CA ILE A 74 11.59 6.37 -9.75
C ILE A 74 10.67 7.55 -9.45
N GLU A 75 9.37 7.42 -9.68
CA GLU A 75 8.37 8.47 -9.39
C GLU A 75 8.33 8.82 -7.90
N LYS A 76 8.27 7.82 -7.02
CA LYS A 76 8.29 8.00 -5.55
C LYS A 76 9.57 8.72 -5.09
N LEU A 77 10.73 8.30 -5.59
CA LEU A 77 12.01 8.94 -5.25
C LEU A 77 12.12 10.37 -5.79
N ASN A 78 11.57 10.63 -6.98
CA ASN A 78 11.51 11.99 -7.51
C ASN A 78 10.66 12.91 -6.62
N THR A 79 9.49 12.43 -6.18
CA THR A 79 8.62 13.17 -5.25
C THR A 79 9.33 13.42 -3.92
N GLN A 80 10.03 12.42 -3.37
CA GLN A 80 10.82 12.58 -2.15
C GLN A 80 11.94 13.61 -2.33
N PHE A 81 12.61 13.61 -3.48
CA PHE A 81 13.62 14.61 -3.80
C PHE A 81 13.03 16.03 -3.89
N GLU A 82 11.88 16.18 -4.52
CA GLU A 82 11.16 17.46 -4.58
C GLU A 82 10.82 17.98 -3.18
N ASP A 83 10.34 17.11 -2.30
CA ASP A 83 10.02 17.49 -0.92
C ASP A 83 11.28 17.84 -0.11
N LEU A 84 12.38 17.10 -0.34
CA LEU A 84 13.69 17.43 0.23
C LEU A 84 14.15 18.82 -0.19
N VAL A 85 14.03 19.18 -1.48
CA VAL A 85 14.39 20.51 -2.00
C VAL A 85 13.50 21.60 -1.41
N LYS A 86 12.19 21.37 -1.32
CA LYS A 86 11.26 22.30 -0.63
C LYS A 86 11.68 22.52 0.82
N ARG A 87 12.09 21.45 1.50
CA ARG A 87 12.53 21.51 2.90
C ARG A 87 13.83 22.31 3.03
N LYS A 88 14.84 22.06 2.18
CA LYS A 88 16.08 22.83 2.13
C LYS A 88 15.80 24.32 1.98
N ASN A 89 14.95 24.70 1.03
CA ASN A 89 14.59 26.11 0.79
C ASN A 89 13.91 26.74 2.02
N THR A 90 13.06 26.00 2.71
CA THR A 90 12.41 26.46 3.94
C THR A 90 13.43 26.69 5.06
N ILE A 91 14.40 25.78 5.21
CA ILE A 91 15.47 25.89 6.20
C ILE A 91 16.37 27.10 5.88
N LEU A 92 16.87 27.20 4.65
CA LEU A 92 17.72 28.31 4.22
C LEU A 92 17.06 29.66 4.49
N LYS A 93 15.80 29.82 4.08
CA LYS A 93 15.02 31.05 4.32
C LYS A 93 14.88 31.37 5.82
N SER A 94 14.57 30.33 6.64
CA SER A 94 14.40 30.53 8.09
C SER A 94 15.69 30.93 8.79
N VAL A 95 16.84 30.40 8.36
CA VAL A 95 18.17 30.71 8.92
C VAL A 95 18.63 32.07 8.43
N GLU A 96 18.35 32.45 7.17
CA GLU A 96 18.66 33.76 6.61
C GLU A 96 17.88 34.89 7.32
N GLU A 97 16.57 34.66 7.60
CA GLU A 97 15.74 35.61 8.37
C GLU A 97 16.30 35.87 9.77
N GLN A 98 17.08 34.95 10.33
CA GLN A 98 17.74 35.08 11.64
C GLN A 98 19.16 35.68 11.50
N SER A 99 19.59 36.06 10.28
CA SER A 99 20.95 36.55 10.01
C SER A 99 22.06 35.59 10.46
N ALA A 100 21.77 34.29 10.47
CA ALA A 100 22.66 33.24 10.96
C ALA A 100 23.21 32.33 9.84
N LEU A 101 22.88 32.62 8.56
CA LEU A 101 23.33 31.83 7.44
C LEU A 101 24.79 32.15 7.07
N THR A 102 25.68 31.18 7.34
CA THR A 102 27.07 31.24 6.89
C THR A 102 27.26 30.48 5.58
N PRO A 103 28.30 30.82 4.76
CA PRO A 103 28.57 30.09 3.52
C PRO A 103 28.77 28.59 3.73
N GLU A 104 29.44 28.20 4.80
CA GLU A 104 29.68 26.77 5.14
C GLU A 104 28.39 26.03 5.50
N LEU A 105 27.48 26.70 6.23
CA LEU A 105 26.18 26.13 6.58
C LEU A 105 25.30 25.99 5.34
N GLN A 106 25.30 27.01 4.49
CA GLN A 106 24.56 27.00 3.21
C GLN A 106 25.02 25.84 2.35
N GLN A 107 26.34 25.69 2.14
CA GLN A 107 26.91 24.61 1.34
C GLN A 107 26.50 23.23 1.91
N ARG A 108 26.60 23.02 3.22
CA ARG A 108 26.19 21.75 3.86
C ARG A 108 24.73 21.43 3.68
N ILE A 109 23.84 22.44 3.77
CA ILE A 109 22.41 22.25 3.54
C ILE A 109 22.15 21.91 2.06
N GLU A 110 22.82 22.58 1.13
CA GLU A 110 22.64 22.34 -0.30
C GLU A 110 23.16 20.98 -0.76
N GLU A 111 24.26 20.49 -0.22
CA GLU A 111 24.88 19.21 -0.57
C GLU A 111 24.22 17.99 0.08
N SER A 112 23.55 18.14 1.23
CA SER A 112 22.97 17.01 1.95
C SER A 112 21.74 16.44 1.23
N PHE A 113 21.68 15.13 1.08
CA PHE A 113 20.52 14.37 0.63
C PHE A 113 19.83 13.61 1.77
N ASP A 114 20.25 13.83 3.01
CA ASP A 114 19.69 13.18 4.20
C ASP A 114 18.80 14.18 4.96
N LEU A 115 17.50 13.87 5.04
CA LEU A 115 16.53 14.70 5.77
C LEU A 115 16.87 14.81 7.25
N GLN A 116 17.40 13.75 7.87
CA GLN A 116 17.79 13.80 9.30
C GLN A 116 18.98 14.73 9.50
N GLU A 117 19.97 14.69 8.61
CA GLU A 117 21.08 15.61 8.65
C GLU A 117 20.62 17.07 8.48
N LEU A 118 19.68 17.33 7.57
CA LEU A 118 19.10 18.66 7.39
C LEU A 118 18.36 19.16 8.63
N GLU A 119 17.59 18.29 9.29
CA GLU A 119 16.91 18.64 10.54
C GLU A 119 17.90 18.90 11.69
N ASP A 120 19.01 18.16 11.76
CA ASP A 120 20.07 18.41 12.74
C ASP A 120 20.80 19.74 12.48
N LEU A 121 21.09 20.06 11.22
CA LEU A 121 21.66 21.37 10.83
C LEU A 121 20.73 22.52 11.19
N TYR A 122 19.43 22.31 11.07
CA TYR A 122 18.41 23.32 11.37
C TYR A 122 18.07 23.43 12.87
N LEU A 123 18.38 22.40 13.69
CA LEU A 123 17.97 22.30 15.08
C LEU A 123 18.31 23.54 15.93
N PRO A 124 19.52 24.15 15.84
CA PRO A 124 19.86 25.35 16.58
C PRO A 124 19.03 26.60 16.21
N PHE A 125 18.49 26.63 14.98
CA PHE A 125 17.76 27.77 14.40
C PHE A 125 16.26 27.59 14.43
N LYS A 126 15.79 26.42 14.89
CA LYS A 126 14.35 26.10 14.90
C LYS A 126 13.60 26.96 15.90
N LYS A 127 12.62 27.75 15.44
CA LYS A 127 11.74 28.53 16.31
C LYS A 127 11.03 27.60 17.29
N ARG A 128 11.27 27.77 18.58
CA ARG A 128 10.74 26.93 19.67
C ARG A 128 10.27 27.82 20.83
N ARG A 129 9.56 27.22 21.78
CA ARG A 129 9.23 27.87 23.05
C ARG A 129 10.53 28.14 23.82
N LYS A 130 10.58 29.22 24.59
CA LYS A 130 11.70 29.58 25.44
C LYS A 130 12.12 28.41 26.33
N THR A 131 13.38 28.04 26.26
CA THR A 131 13.96 26.91 27.00
C THR A 131 14.63 27.40 28.28
N LYS A 132 15.06 26.43 29.12
CA LYS A 132 15.87 26.74 30.29
C LYS A 132 17.21 27.40 29.90
N ALA A 133 17.81 26.94 28.82
CA ALA A 133 19.06 27.51 28.30
C ALA A 133 18.85 28.93 27.77
N ASP A 134 17.74 29.23 27.10
CA ASP A 134 17.44 30.59 26.67
C ASP A 134 17.28 31.53 27.87
N ALA A 135 16.59 31.09 28.91
CA ALA A 135 16.50 31.85 30.16
C ALA A 135 17.86 32.07 30.82
N ALA A 136 18.75 31.06 30.80
CA ALA A 136 20.10 31.20 31.31
C ALA A 136 20.98 32.12 30.46
N LYS A 137 20.82 32.10 29.14
CA LYS A 137 21.53 33.04 28.23
C LYS A 137 21.10 34.45 28.45
N GLU A 138 19.81 34.73 28.68
CA GLU A 138 19.32 36.07 29.02
C GLU A 138 19.90 36.62 30.32
N LYS A 139 20.16 35.70 31.32
CA LYS A 139 20.85 36.04 32.55
C LYS A 139 22.38 36.24 32.36
N GLY A 140 22.90 36.15 31.15
CA GLY A 140 24.31 36.37 30.83
C GLY A 140 25.25 35.22 31.18
N LEU A 141 24.71 33.96 31.33
CA LEU A 141 25.52 32.80 31.78
C LEU A 141 26.20 32.04 30.63
N GLU A 142 26.02 32.47 29.37
CA GLU A 142 26.66 31.80 28.21
C GLU A 142 28.19 31.85 28.24
N PRO A 143 28.87 32.96 28.63
CA PRO A 143 30.32 32.97 28.75
C PRO A 143 30.83 31.97 29.82
N LEU A 144 30.11 31.80 30.94
CA LEU A 144 30.43 30.79 31.95
C LEU A 144 30.38 29.38 31.39
N ALA A 145 29.30 29.05 30.65
CA ALA A 145 29.15 27.77 29.97
C ALA A 145 30.31 27.51 28.99
N LYS A 146 30.72 28.51 28.19
CA LYS A 146 31.85 28.42 27.24
C LYS A 146 33.17 28.12 27.96
N ILE A 147 33.42 28.78 29.09
CA ILE A 147 34.63 28.59 29.88
C ILE A 147 34.65 27.16 30.47
N ILE A 148 33.53 26.69 31.03
CA ILE A 148 33.42 25.31 31.55
C ILE A 148 33.66 24.31 30.41
N MET A 149 33.04 24.49 29.25
CA MET A 149 33.24 23.60 28.09
C MET A 149 34.66 23.64 27.52
N SER A 150 35.44 24.69 27.78
CA SER A 150 36.86 24.72 27.41
C SER A 150 37.72 23.73 28.19
N GLN A 151 37.25 23.29 29.37
CA GLN A 151 37.86 22.30 30.26
C GLN A 151 39.27 22.69 30.75
N LYS A 152 39.56 23.99 30.88
CA LYS A 152 40.88 24.52 31.25
C LYS A 152 40.92 25.23 32.62
N VAL A 153 39.79 25.23 33.32
CA VAL A 153 39.64 25.97 34.58
C VAL A 153 40.05 25.11 35.78
N GLN A 154 40.79 25.75 36.75
CA GLN A 154 41.25 25.09 37.97
C GLN A 154 40.47 25.52 39.24
N ASP A 155 39.75 26.66 39.22
CA ASP A 155 38.94 27.15 40.33
C ASP A 155 37.54 27.55 39.80
N LEU A 156 36.62 26.61 39.82
CA LEU A 156 35.29 26.75 39.29
C LEU A 156 34.39 27.62 40.18
N GLN A 157 34.54 27.54 41.49
CA GLN A 157 33.73 28.33 42.44
C GLN A 157 34.05 29.80 42.32
N PHE A 158 35.35 30.18 42.31
CA PHE A 158 35.74 31.56 42.06
C PHE A 158 35.27 32.10 40.72
N LEU A 159 35.22 31.25 39.69
CA LEU A 159 34.70 31.65 38.41
C LEU A 159 33.18 31.89 38.46
N ALA A 160 32.43 31.00 39.09
CA ALA A 160 30.97 31.07 39.23
C ALA A 160 30.53 32.29 40.05
N SER A 161 31.31 32.65 41.12
CA SER A 161 31.00 33.81 41.97
C SER A 161 30.97 35.13 41.20
N LYS A 162 31.71 35.25 40.09
CA LYS A 162 31.72 36.46 39.21
C LYS A 162 30.39 36.67 38.45
N TYR A 163 29.58 35.65 38.36
CA TYR A 163 28.28 35.70 37.67
C TYR A 163 27.09 35.81 38.62
N VAL A 164 27.34 35.91 39.92
CA VAL A 164 26.30 36.19 40.90
C VAL A 164 25.92 37.67 40.82
N ASN A 165 24.65 37.92 40.65
CA ASN A 165 24.06 39.26 40.48
C ASN A 165 22.59 39.28 40.96
N ASN A 166 21.84 40.39 40.69
CA ASN A 166 20.43 40.48 41.10
C ASN A 166 19.52 39.45 40.46
N GLU A 167 19.89 38.87 39.31
CA GLU A 167 19.11 37.83 38.57
C GLU A 167 19.62 36.41 38.83
N VAL A 168 20.83 36.27 39.36
CA VAL A 168 21.48 35.00 39.69
C VAL A 168 21.92 35.07 41.16
N SER A 169 21.16 34.45 42.03
CA SER A 169 21.23 34.62 43.47
C SER A 169 22.38 33.85 44.14
N SER A 170 22.99 32.87 43.49
CA SER A 170 24.04 32.03 44.02
C SER A 170 24.98 31.45 42.94
N GLU A 171 26.16 31.02 43.35
CA GLU A 171 27.13 30.30 42.50
C GLU A 171 26.51 29.03 41.89
N GLU A 172 25.71 28.29 42.69
CA GLU A 172 25.03 27.09 42.21
C GLU A 172 23.97 27.40 41.15
N GLU A 173 23.25 28.52 41.29
CA GLU A 173 22.30 28.97 40.25
C GLU A 173 23.06 29.34 38.95
N ALA A 174 24.23 29.99 39.07
CA ALA A 174 25.09 30.29 37.94
C ALA A 174 25.56 29.00 37.23
N LEU A 175 26.02 28.03 38.00
CA LEU A 175 26.45 26.73 37.47
C LEU A 175 25.29 25.95 36.87
N GLN A 176 24.10 25.96 37.50
CA GLN A 176 22.91 25.31 36.94
C GLN A 176 22.49 25.93 35.60
N GLY A 177 22.49 27.26 35.47
CA GLY A 177 22.24 27.91 34.22
C GLY A 177 23.27 27.59 33.13
N ALA A 178 24.54 27.51 33.51
CA ALA A 178 25.61 27.05 32.62
C ALA A 178 25.39 25.60 32.16
N ARG A 179 24.98 24.68 33.10
CA ARG A 179 24.61 23.29 32.75
C ARG A 179 23.43 23.22 31.77
N ASP A 180 22.41 24.06 31.98
CA ASP A 180 21.25 24.08 31.07
C ASP A 180 21.66 24.51 29.64
N ILE A 181 22.58 25.47 29.49
CA ILE A 181 23.14 25.87 28.20
C ILE A 181 23.99 24.76 27.58
N MET A 182 24.89 24.17 28.37
CA MET A 182 25.75 23.06 27.91
C MET A 182 24.93 21.85 27.48
N ALA A 183 23.83 21.53 28.18
CA ALA A 183 22.92 20.44 27.82
C ALA A 183 22.28 20.66 26.45
N GLU A 184 21.94 21.88 26.06
CA GLU A 184 21.48 22.19 24.70
C GLU A 184 22.58 22.02 23.65
N TRP A 185 23.78 22.53 23.90
CA TRP A 185 24.91 22.35 22.97
C TRP A 185 25.25 20.88 22.74
N ILE A 186 25.17 20.03 23.80
CA ILE A 186 25.35 18.59 23.67
C ILE A 186 24.23 17.97 22.82
N ASN A 187 22.97 18.38 23.03
CA ASN A 187 21.83 17.93 22.25
C ASN A 187 21.93 18.36 20.78
N GLU A 188 22.50 19.54 20.49
CA GLU A 188 22.68 20.07 19.14
C GLU A 188 23.91 19.49 18.43
N ASN A 189 24.76 18.74 19.16
CA ASN A 189 25.97 18.15 18.59
C ASN A 189 25.62 17.03 17.60
N MET A 190 25.85 17.28 16.32
CA MET A 190 25.52 16.35 15.23
C MET A 190 26.22 14.99 15.36
N TYR A 191 27.48 14.96 15.83
CA TYR A 191 28.21 13.71 16.02
C TYR A 191 27.57 12.85 17.12
N VAL A 192 27.19 13.47 18.23
CA VAL A 192 26.49 12.81 19.33
C VAL A 192 25.16 12.26 18.83
N ARG A 193 24.32 13.06 18.18
CA ARG A 193 23.01 12.63 17.64
C ARG A 193 23.15 11.49 16.65
N LYS A 194 24.03 11.62 15.66
CA LYS A 194 24.25 10.60 14.64
C LYS A 194 24.63 9.24 15.22
N ASN A 195 25.55 9.23 16.20
CA ASN A 195 25.99 7.98 16.82
C ASN A 195 24.96 7.41 17.78
N LEU A 196 24.24 8.24 18.56
CA LEU A 196 23.14 7.77 19.38
C LEU A 196 22.03 7.14 18.53
N ARG A 197 21.62 7.76 17.42
CA ARG A 197 20.68 7.15 16.47
C ARG A 197 21.15 5.78 15.99
N ARG A 198 22.46 5.64 15.68
CA ARG A 198 23.02 4.35 15.29
C ARG A 198 22.90 3.32 16.43
N MET A 199 23.18 3.72 17.67
CA MET A 199 23.02 2.86 18.84
C MET A 199 21.55 2.45 19.04
N PHE A 200 20.61 3.40 18.93
CA PHE A 200 19.18 3.11 19.03
C PHE A 200 18.71 2.16 17.93
N ARG A 201 19.07 2.39 16.67
CA ARG A 201 18.71 1.47 15.55
C ARG A 201 19.21 0.05 15.76
N GLN A 202 20.34 -0.14 16.43
CA GLN A 202 20.93 -1.45 16.66
C GLN A 202 20.45 -2.12 17.94
N LYS A 203 20.31 -1.37 19.04
CA LYS A 203 20.16 -1.89 20.40
C LYS A 203 18.84 -1.51 21.07
N ALA A 204 18.02 -0.64 20.48
CA ALA A 204 16.79 -0.21 21.13
C ALA A 204 15.87 -1.39 21.43
N VAL A 205 15.35 -1.39 22.63
CA VAL A 205 14.35 -2.33 23.13
C VAL A 205 13.03 -1.59 23.26
N ILE A 206 11.95 -2.19 22.75
CA ILE A 206 10.59 -1.73 22.98
C ILE A 206 10.00 -2.51 24.15
N THR A 207 9.44 -1.79 25.11
CA THR A 207 8.74 -2.37 26.25
C THR A 207 7.30 -1.93 26.26
N SER A 208 6.40 -2.81 26.68
CA SER A 208 4.97 -2.52 26.83
C SER A 208 4.51 -2.96 28.21
N LYS A 209 3.77 -2.10 28.89
CA LYS A 209 3.20 -2.37 30.22
C LYS A 209 1.73 -1.99 30.25
N ALA A 210 0.91 -2.84 30.90
CA ALA A 210 -0.51 -2.57 31.06
C ALA A 210 -0.77 -1.28 31.86
N VAL A 211 -1.77 -0.52 31.45
CA VAL A 211 -2.33 0.57 32.25
C VAL A 211 -3.18 -0.04 33.36
N LYS A 212 -2.69 0.02 34.59
CA LYS A 212 -3.29 -0.67 35.75
C LYS A 212 -4.79 -0.45 35.92
N ALA A 213 -5.27 0.76 35.63
CA ALA A 213 -6.68 1.13 35.77
C ALA A 213 -7.61 0.46 34.73
N LYS A 214 -7.07 -0.02 33.62
CA LYS A 214 -7.85 -0.59 32.50
C LYS A 214 -7.55 -2.06 32.22
N LYS A 215 -6.65 -2.67 33.00
CA LYS A 215 -6.15 -4.03 32.74
C LYS A 215 -7.28 -5.08 32.73
N ASP A 216 -8.31 -4.90 33.53
CA ASP A 216 -9.39 -5.89 33.72
C ASP A 216 -10.60 -5.62 32.81
N GLU A 217 -10.56 -4.59 31.96
CA GLU A 217 -11.60 -4.34 30.97
C GLU A 217 -11.66 -5.45 29.91
N GLU A 218 -12.86 -5.89 29.52
CA GLU A 218 -13.05 -6.97 28.52
C GLU A 218 -12.35 -6.64 27.19
N GLU A 219 -12.40 -5.39 26.77
CA GLU A 219 -11.75 -4.93 25.55
C GLU A 219 -10.23 -4.95 25.63
N ALA A 220 -9.63 -4.79 26.83
CA ALA A 220 -8.20 -4.86 27.05
C ALA A 220 -7.66 -6.30 26.92
N GLN A 221 -8.51 -7.33 27.19
CA GLN A 221 -8.07 -8.73 27.19
C GLN A 221 -7.55 -9.20 25.81
N LYS A 222 -8.04 -8.62 24.74
CA LYS A 222 -7.50 -8.91 23.38
C LYS A 222 -6.02 -8.53 23.21
N PHE A 223 -5.50 -7.62 24.06
CA PHE A 223 -4.12 -7.18 24.11
C PHE A 223 -3.33 -7.76 25.29
N SER A 224 -3.89 -8.71 26.04
CA SER A 224 -3.29 -9.26 27.27
C SER A 224 -1.86 -9.78 27.08
N GLN A 225 -1.52 -10.29 25.91
CA GLN A 225 -0.17 -10.72 25.55
C GLN A 225 0.87 -9.58 25.59
N TYR A 226 0.44 -8.32 25.51
CA TYR A 226 1.32 -7.12 25.53
C TYR A 226 1.29 -6.38 26.86
N PHE A 227 0.65 -6.92 27.89
CA PHE A 227 0.59 -6.30 29.22
C PHE A 227 1.93 -6.26 29.94
N GLU A 228 2.81 -7.18 29.57
CA GLU A 228 4.21 -7.19 29.99
C GLU A 228 5.02 -7.79 28.84
N TRP A 229 5.62 -6.94 28.02
CA TRP A 229 6.34 -7.35 26.83
C TRP A 229 7.63 -6.57 26.67
N GLU A 230 8.68 -7.27 26.26
CA GLU A 230 9.98 -6.69 25.96
C GLU A 230 10.60 -7.40 24.76
N GLU A 231 11.06 -6.62 23.76
CA GLU A 231 11.67 -7.17 22.55
C GLU A 231 12.60 -6.14 21.90
N ALA A 232 13.63 -6.60 21.19
CA ALA A 232 14.50 -5.72 20.39
C ALA A 232 13.71 -5.08 19.24
N LEU A 233 13.68 -3.76 19.18
CA LEU A 233 12.91 -3.01 18.17
C LEU A 233 13.36 -3.33 16.73
N SER A 234 14.66 -3.63 16.53
CA SER A 234 15.22 -4.00 15.23
C SER A 234 14.72 -5.34 14.68
N ARG A 235 14.11 -6.19 15.52
CA ARG A 235 13.65 -7.54 15.16
C ARG A 235 12.15 -7.73 15.29
N ILE A 236 11.43 -6.73 15.80
CA ILE A 236 9.99 -6.84 16.03
C ILE A 236 9.24 -7.03 14.69
N PRO A 237 8.36 -8.03 14.57
CA PRO A 237 7.50 -8.18 13.39
C PRO A 237 6.52 -7.01 13.25
N SER A 238 6.28 -6.56 12.02
CA SER A 238 5.41 -5.41 11.72
C SER A 238 4.02 -5.51 12.36
N HIS A 239 3.38 -6.68 12.27
CA HIS A 239 2.05 -6.90 12.85
C HIS A 239 2.03 -6.76 14.38
N ARG A 240 3.12 -7.16 15.07
CA ARG A 240 3.22 -7.03 16.52
C ARG A 240 3.41 -5.58 16.93
N LEU A 241 4.29 -4.85 16.24
CA LEU A 241 4.48 -3.42 16.47
C LEU A 241 3.16 -2.66 16.28
N LEU A 242 2.44 -2.89 15.18
CA LEU A 242 1.16 -2.26 14.92
C LEU A 242 0.11 -2.62 15.99
N ALA A 243 0.05 -3.87 16.44
CA ALA A 243 -0.86 -4.29 17.49
C ALA A 243 -0.54 -3.62 18.85
N MET A 244 0.74 -3.47 19.19
CA MET A 244 1.16 -2.77 20.40
C MET A 244 0.82 -1.27 20.32
N LEU A 245 1.14 -0.60 19.22
CA LEU A 245 0.81 0.81 19.01
C LEU A 245 -0.71 1.06 19.05
N ARG A 246 -1.51 0.14 18.51
CA ARG A 246 -2.97 0.18 18.64
C ARG A 246 -3.42 0.05 20.09
N ALA A 247 -2.84 -0.90 20.83
CA ALA A 247 -3.17 -1.07 22.26
C ALA A 247 -2.83 0.19 23.08
N GLU A 248 -1.75 0.91 22.73
CA GLU A 248 -1.40 2.20 23.32
C GLU A 248 -2.39 3.31 22.92
N ALA A 249 -2.75 3.42 21.65
CA ALA A 249 -3.71 4.40 21.15
C ALA A 249 -5.11 4.21 21.81
N GLU A 250 -5.53 2.96 22.04
CA GLU A 250 -6.74 2.61 22.79
C GLU A 250 -6.58 2.82 24.32
N GLY A 251 -5.33 3.07 24.78
CA GLY A 251 -5.02 3.40 26.18
C GLY A 251 -4.96 2.20 27.11
N PHE A 252 -4.76 0.99 26.62
CA PHE A 252 -4.68 -0.24 27.41
C PHE A 252 -3.25 -0.57 27.85
N VAL A 253 -2.24 -0.15 27.07
CA VAL A 253 -0.84 -0.30 27.40
C VAL A 253 -0.11 1.02 27.30
N LYS A 254 1.12 1.07 27.85
CA LYS A 254 2.06 2.16 27.69
C LYS A 254 3.35 1.62 27.11
N ILE A 255 3.79 2.19 26.00
CA ILE A 255 4.99 1.78 25.28
C ILE A 255 6.14 2.71 25.63
N GLN A 256 7.33 2.14 25.75
CA GLN A 256 8.58 2.87 25.87
C GLN A 256 9.63 2.21 24.99
N THR A 257 10.46 3.05 24.38
CA THR A 257 11.59 2.61 23.55
C THR A 257 12.85 3.24 24.08
N GLY A 258 13.92 2.47 24.25
CA GLY A 258 15.18 2.99 24.79
C GLY A 258 16.34 2.02 24.61
N ILE A 259 17.53 2.50 24.95
CA ILE A 259 18.76 1.72 25.05
C ILE A 259 19.27 1.77 26.49
N ASP A 260 20.31 0.99 26.77
CA ASP A 260 20.97 1.08 28.05
C ASP A 260 21.47 2.51 28.30
N LYS A 261 21.00 3.09 29.40
CA LYS A 261 21.23 4.50 29.73
C LYS A 261 22.70 4.77 30.08
N GLU A 262 23.34 3.83 30.76
CA GLU A 262 24.73 3.98 31.21
C GLU A 262 25.66 3.93 29.99
N GLU A 263 25.39 3.02 29.04
CA GLU A 263 26.14 2.93 27.79
C GLU A 263 26.00 4.22 26.95
N ALA A 264 24.79 4.78 26.88
CA ALA A 264 24.55 6.01 26.13
C ALA A 264 25.29 7.21 26.77
N ILE A 265 25.21 7.36 28.09
CA ILE A 265 25.87 8.43 28.80
C ILE A 265 27.40 8.28 28.68
N ALA A 266 27.96 7.08 28.89
CA ALA A 266 29.37 6.83 28.73
C ALA A 266 29.90 7.17 27.34
N PHE A 267 29.12 6.89 26.28
CA PHE A 267 29.46 7.31 24.93
C PHE A 267 29.53 8.84 24.80
N ILE A 268 28.56 9.57 25.39
CA ILE A 268 28.52 11.05 25.30
C ILE A 268 29.70 11.61 26.12
N GLU A 269 29.95 11.08 27.32
CA GLU A 269 31.08 11.48 28.17
C GLU A 269 32.41 11.31 27.43
N HIS A 270 32.64 10.15 26.83
CA HIS A 270 33.85 9.90 26.04
C HIS A 270 34.02 10.86 24.87
N THR A 271 32.90 11.31 24.28
CA THR A 271 32.90 12.25 23.14
C THR A 271 33.20 13.70 23.59
N VAL A 272 32.62 14.12 24.71
CA VAL A 272 32.58 15.53 25.13
C VAL A 272 33.65 15.85 26.16
N ILE A 273 33.93 14.95 27.10
CA ILE A 273 34.91 15.17 28.19
C ILE A 273 36.33 14.85 27.68
N LYS A 274 37.22 15.80 27.83
CA LYS A 274 38.62 15.73 27.35
C LYS A 274 39.68 15.86 28.46
N SER A 275 39.26 16.24 29.66
CA SER A 275 40.14 16.43 30.81
C SER A 275 39.43 15.95 32.09
N ASP A 276 40.22 15.60 33.11
CA ASP A 276 39.74 15.17 34.42
C ASP A 276 40.01 16.29 35.42
N ASN A 277 39.04 17.16 35.64
CA ASN A 277 39.10 18.32 36.54
C ASN A 277 37.70 18.73 37.01
N GLU A 278 37.57 19.75 37.86
CA GLU A 278 36.27 20.23 38.38
C GLU A 278 35.21 20.55 37.29
N THR A 279 35.65 20.99 36.09
CA THR A 279 34.73 21.25 35.01
C THR A 279 34.12 19.97 34.46
N SER A 280 34.82 18.84 34.53
CA SER A 280 34.33 17.52 34.05
C SER A 280 33.10 17.09 34.82
N GLU A 281 33.03 17.34 36.14
CA GLU A 281 31.83 17.03 36.93
C GLU A 281 30.61 17.81 36.46
N GLN A 282 30.79 19.12 36.16
CA GLN A 282 29.68 19.96 35.65
C GLN A 282 29.23 19.52 34.27
N ILE A 283 30.16 19.11 33.40
CA ILE A 283 29.88 18.61 32.09
C ILE A 283 29.13 17.25 32.18
N THR A 284 29.56 16.37 33.09
CA THR A 284 28.86 15.10 33.35
C THR A 284 27.41 15.31 33.80
N LEU A 285 27.15 16.29 34.66
CA LEU A 285 25.81 16.67 35.09
C LEU A 285 24.97 17.21 33.90
N ALA A 286 25.58 18.06 33.05
CA ALA A 286 24.95 18.57 31.86
C ALA A 286 24.65 17.46 30.82
N ILE A 287 25.54 16.47 30.66
CA ILE A 287 25.36 15.29 29.82
C ILE A 287 24.15 14.45 30.29
N LYS A 288 24.07 14.18 31.60
CA LYS A 288 22.97 13.40 32.20
C LYS A 288 21.62 14.12 32.01
N ASP A 289 21.58 15.44 32.18
CA ASP A 289 20.38 16.25 31.90
C ASP A 289 20.03 16.27 30.41
N SER A 290 21.03 16.52 29.56
CA SER A 290 20.85 16.53 28.09
C SER A 290 20.28 15.20 27.59
N TYR A 291 20.86 14.08 28.03
CA TYR A 291 20.39 12.76 27.64
C TYR A 291 18.95 12.53 28.08
N LYS A 292 18.67 12.66 29.38
CA LYS A 292 17.36 12.37 29.96
C LYS A 292 16.23 13.26 29.43
N ARG A 293 16.52 14.55 29.28
CA ARG A 293 15.50 15.56 28.99
C ARG A 293 15.35 15.87 27.49
N LEU A 294 16.41 15.74 26.71
CA LEU A 294 16.46 16.20 25.31
C LEU A 294 16.73 15.05 24.34
N LEU A 295 17.85 14.33 24.48
CA LEU A 295 18.30 13.35 23.50
C LEU A 295 17.47 12.06 23.51
N GLU A 296 17.30 11.44 24.69
CA GLU A 296 16.58 10.17 24.81
C GLU A 296 15.12 10.28 24.30
N PRO A 297 14.30 11.26 24.72
CA PRO A 297 12.94 11.37 24.20
C PRO A 297 12.88 11.64 22.70
N ALA A 298 13.80 12.48 22.19
CA ALA A 298 13.81 12.82 20.78
C ALA A 298 14.20 11.62 19.91
N ILE A 299 15.32 10.95 20.24
CA ILE A 299 15.85 9.84 19.43
C ILE A 299 14.97 8.59 19.59
N SER A 300 14.41 8.36 20.79
CA SER A 300 13.44 7.29 21.03
C SER A 300 12.21 7.42 20.12
N ASN A 301 11.62 8.63 20.06
CA ASN A 301 10.48 8.90 19.19
C ASN A 301 10.84 8.80 17.70
N GLU A 302 12.00 9.35 17.28
CA GLU A 302 12.51 9.20 15.92
C GLU A 302 12.64 7.72 15.54
N THR A 303 13.25 6.91 16.40
CA THR A 303 13.48 5.48 16.14
C THR A 303 12.19 4.67 16.10
N LEU A 304 11.25 4.96 17.01
CA LEU A 304 9.92 4.32 17.01
C LEU A 304 9.12 4.68 15.74
N GLN A 305 9.18 5.95 15.34
CA GLN A 305 8.52 6.42 14.12
C GLN A 305 9.11 5.74 12.86
N GLU A 306 10.44 5.63 12.76
CA GLU A 306 11.09 4.88 11.67
C GLU A 306 10.67 3.39 11.65
N ALA A 307 10.54 2.78 12.82
CA ALA A 307 10.07 1.40 12.91
C ALA A 307 8.60 1.27 12.49
N LYS A 308 7.75 2.23 12.88
CA LYS A 308 6.34 2.30 12.45
C LYS A 308 6.22 2.46 10.94
N GLU A 309 6.96 3.39 10.33
CA GLU A 309 6.93 3.60 8.88
C GLU A 309 7.33 2.34 8.09
N LYS A 310 8.33 1.59 8.57
CA LYS A 310 8.70 0.29 7.99
C LYS A 310 7.59 -0.76 8.16
N ALA A 311 6.94 -0.77 9.33
CA ALA A 311 5.83 -1.67 9.60
C ALA A 311 4.60 -1.35 8.74
N ASP A 312 4.26 -0.06 8.60
CA ASP A 312 3.18 0.43 7.73
C ASP A 312 3.44 0.02 6.28
N LYS A 313 4.62 0.30 5.75
CA LYS A 313 5.00 -0.06 4.39
C LYS A 313 4.83 -1.57 4.13
N LYS A 314 5.35 -2.41 5.02
CA LYS A 314 5.24 -3.88 4.88
C LYS A 314 3.80 -4.37 4.96
N ALA A 315 2.97 -3.79 5.84
CA ALA A 315 1.56 -4.12 5.94
C ALA A 315 0.78 -3.69 4.68
N ILE A 316 1.03 -2.48 4.18
CA ILE A 316 0.38 -1.94 2.97
C ILE A 316 0.77 -2.78 1.74
N GLU A 317 2.02 -3.22 1.60
CA GLU A 317 2.45 -4.14 0.54
C GLU A 317 1.63 -5.44 0.52
N ILE A 318 1.38 -6.02 1.71
CA ILE A 318 0.54 -7.23 1.84
C ILE A 318 -0.91 -6.92 1.47
N PHE A 319 -1.46 -5.80 1.91
CA PHE A 319 -2.84 -5.41 1.61
C PHE A 319 -3.03 -5.18 0.11
N SER A 320 -2.07 -4.53 -0.55
CA SER A 320 -2.05 -4.36 -2.01
C SER A 320 -1.99 -5.70 -2.74
N GLY A 321 -1.17 -6.63 -2.27
CA GLY A 321 -1.11 -7.98 -2.80
C GLY A 321 -2.45 -8.72 -2.66
N ASN A 322 -3.08 -8.67 -1.49
CA ASN A 322 -4.38 -9.26 -1.24
C ASN A 322 -5.48 -8.65 -2.12
N LEU A 323 -5.49 -7.31 -2.25
CA LEU A 323 -6.43 -6.60 -3.13
C LEU A 323 -6.26 -7.02 -4.59
N SER A 324 -5.02 -7.07 -5.08
CA SER A 324 -4.72 -7.50 -6.45
C SER A 324 -5.24 -8.92 -6.73
N GLN A 325 -5.08 -9.83 -5.77
CA GLN A 325 -5.58 -11.20 -5.90
C GLN A 325 -7.11 -11.27 -5.93
N LEU A 326 -7.80 -10.43 -5.15
CA LEU A 326 -9.26 -10.31 -5.18
C LEU A 326 -9.76 -9.77 -6.52
N LEU A 327 -9.15 -8.69 -7.01
CA LEU A 327 -9.53 -8.04 -8.27
C LEU A 327 -9.26 -8.93 -9.47
N LEU A 328 -8.14 -9.66 -9.48
CA LEU A 328 -7.75 -10.58 -10.54
C LEU A 328 -8.23 -12.02 -10.32
N ALA A 329 -9.18 -12.24 -9.40
CA ALA A 329 -9.79 -13.55 -9.23
C ALA A 329 -10.48 -13.99 -10.53
N PRO A 330 -10.52 -15.32 -10.79
CA PRO A 330 -11.06 -15.89 -12.03
C PRO A 330 -12.52 -15.50 -12.27
N PRO A 331 -12.86 -14.85 -13.40
CA PRO A 331 -14.25 -14.56 -13.74
C PRO A 331 -14.95 -15.80 -14.32
N LEU A 332 -16.25 -15.92 -14.04
CA LEU A 332 -17.09 -16.91 -14.72
C LEU A 332 -17.48 -16.47 -16.15
N GLY A 333 -17.49 -15.14 -16.38
CA GLY A 333 -17.89 -14.53 -17.64
C GLY A 333 -19.40 -14.29 -17.75
N GLU A 334 -19.85 -14.04 -18.98
CA GLU A 334 -21.25 -13.70 -19.31
C GLU A 334 -22.16 -14.92 -19.17
N LYS A 335 -22.70 -15.13 -17.97
CA LYS A 335 -23.58 -16.25 -17.58
C LYS A 335 -24.81 -15.75 -16.82
N ARG A 336 -25.92 -16.47 -16.95
CA ARG A 336 -27.11 -16.24 -16.11
C ARG A 336 -26.89 -16.83 -14.72
N ILE A 337 -26.93 -15.98 -13.72
CA ILE A 337 -26.54 -16.33 -12.36
C ILE A 337 -27.71 -16.16 -11.39
N LEU A 338 -27.96 -17.18 -10.58
CA LEU A 338 -28.78 -17.07 -9.38
C LEU A 338 -27.85 -16.78 -8.20
N ALA A 339 -27.96 -15.58 -7.62
CA ALA A 339 -27.11 -15.19 -6.50
C ALA A 339 -27.90 -15.18 -5.19
N ILE A 340 -27.25 -15.63 -4.12
CA ILE A 340 -27.82 -15.75 -2.79
C ILE A 340 -26.95 -14.99 -1.79
N ASP A 341 -27.56 -14.03 -1.09
CA ASP A 341 -27.01 -13.44 0.13
C ASP A 341 -27.59 -14.19 1.32
N PRO A 342 -26.80 -15.04 2.01
CA PRO A 342 -27.31 -15.93 3.05
C PRO A 342 -27.70 -15.19 4.33
N GLY A 343 -28.75 -15.65 5.03
CA GLY A 343 -29.11 -15.13 6.33
C GLY A 343 -30.08 -16.02 7.09
N TYR A 344 -29.93 -16.07 8.41
CA TYR A 344 -30.85 -16.84 9.28
C TYR A 344 -32.15 -16.10 9.50
N LYS A 345 -32.18 -15.09 10.37
CA LYS A 345 -33.41 -14.35 10.76
C LYS A 345 -34.01 -13.54 9.62
N SER A 346 -33.14 -12.85 8.86
CA SER A 346 -33.53 -12.00 7.74
C SER A 346 -33.90 -12.79 6.48
N GLY A 347 -33.68 -14.11 6.47
CA GLY A 347 -33.82 -14.96 5.30
C GLY A 347 -32.71 -14.78 4.28
N CYS A 348 -32.64 -15.72 3.34
CA CYS A 348 -31.72 -15.67 2.19
C CYS A 348 -32.31 -14.78 1.10
N LYS A 349 -31.58 -13.73 0.68
CA LYS A 349 -31.97 -12.87 -0.46
C LYS A 349 -31.49 -13.52 -1.72
N VAL A 350 -32.41 -13.85 -2.60
CA VAL A 350 -32.15 -14.55 -3.86
C VAL A 350 -32.46 -13.59 -5.02
N VAL A 351 -31.52 -13.48 -5.95
CA VAL A 351 -31.68 -12.69 -7.17
C VAL A 351 -31.32 -13.52 -8.40
N CYS A 352 -32.04 -13.30 -9.51
CA CYS A 352 -31.70 -13.87 -10.82
C CYS A 352 -31.14 -12.76 -11.69
N LEU A 353 -29.94 -12.97 -12.24
CA LEU A 353 -29.24 -12.04 -13.12
C LEU A 353 -29.14 -12.62 -14.53
N ASP A 354 -29.24 -11.75 -15.53
CA ASP A 354 -28.93 -12.10 -16.91
C ASP A 354 -27.42 -12.13 -17.20
N GLU A 355 -27.04 -12.36 -18.43
CA GLU A 355 -25.63 -12.45 -18.89
C GLU A 355 -24.86 -11.12 -18.73
N LYS A 356 -25.55 -9.98 -18.65
CA LYS A 356 -24.98 -8.64 -18.43
C LYS A 356 -24.95 -8.27 -16.96
N GLY A 357 -25.50 -9.11 -16.07
CA GLY A 357 -25.65 -8.84 -14.65
C GLY A 357 -26.82 -7.91 -14.32
N ASP A 358 -27.79 -7.78 -15.21
CA ASP A 358 -29.04 -7.05 -14.94
C ASP A 358 -30.02 -7.90 -14.16
N LEU A 359 -30.75 -7.27 -13.22
CA LEU A 359 -31.66 -7.95 -12.33
C LEU A 359 -32.96 -8.36 -13.04
N LEU A 360 -33.21 -9.65 -13.16
CA LEU A 360 -34.43 -10.22 -13.73
C LEU A 360 -35.52 -10.47 -12.69
N HIS A 361 -35.13 -10.95 -11.51
CA HIS A 361 -36.06 -11.29 -10.43
C HIS A 361 -35.37 -11.27 -9.07
N ASN A 362 -36.13 -11.01 -7.99
CA ASN A 362 -35.65 -11.12 -6.63
C ASN A 362 -36.72 -11.69 -5.71
N GLU A 363 -36.30 -12.45 -4.69
CA GLU A 363 -37.17 -13.03 -3.68
C GLU A 363 -36.40 -13.28 -2.37
N THR A 364 -37.08 -13.24 -1.22
CA THR A 364 -36.52 -13.65 0.06
C THR A 364 -37.05 -15.01 0.44
N LEU A 365 -36.15 -15.96 0.74
CA LEU A 365 -36.47 -17.34 1.13
C LEU A 365 -35.96 -17.65 2.53
N TYR A 366 -36.64 -18.56 3.21
CA TYR A 366 -36.35 -18.92 4.61
C TYR A 366 -36.03 -20.41 4.78
N PRO A 367 -34.94 -20.93 4.15
CA PRO A 367 -34.62 -22.34 4.24
C PRO A 367 -34.10 -22.80 5.61
N HIS A 368 -33.62 -21.87 6.43
CA HIS A 368 -32.95 -22.10 7.71
C HIS A 368 -33.80 -21.77 8.92
N ALA A 369 -33.30 -22.08 10.14
CA ALA A 369 -33.90 -21.64 11.39
C ALA A 369 -33.97 -20.10 11.47
N PRO A 370 -35.00 -19.53 12.14
CA PRO A 370 -36.08 -20.23 12.87
C PRO A 370 -37.27 -20.68 12.01
N GLN A 371 -37.42 -20.22 10.76
CA GLN A 371 -38.63 -20.45 9.94
C GLN A 371 -38.68 -21.88 9.35
N HIS A 372 -37.54 -22.47 8.96
CA HIS A 372 -37.42 -23.84 8.40
C HIS A 372 -38.31 -24.15 7.19
N GLU A 373 -38.53 -23.20 6.27
CA GLU A 373 -39.36 -23.37 5.07
C GLU A 373 -38.60 -24.07 3.91
N SER A 374 -37.72 -25.01 4.23
CA SER A 374 -36.82 -25.63 3.25
C SER A 374 -37.51 -26.24 2.03
N GLY A 375 -38.66 -26.91 2.23
CA GLY A 375 -39.41 -27.55 1.12
C GLY A 375 -40.01 -26.52 0.12
N MET A 376 -40.51 -25.39 0.63
CA MET A 376 -41.02 -24.30 -0.21
C MET A 376 -39.86 -23.60 -0.93
N ALA A 377 -38.77 -23.31 -0.22
CA ALA A 377 -37.58 -22.67 -0.78
C ALA A 377 -36.98 -23.53 -1.92
N MET A 378 -36.89 -24.86 -1.78
CA MET A 378 -36.44 -25.78 -2.84
C MET A 378 -37.29 -25.68 -4.11
N LYS A 379 -38.63 -25.67 -3.96
CA LYS A 379 -39.54 -25.56 -5.10
C LYS A 379 -39.36 -24.22 -5.82
N LYS A 380 -39.28 -23.13 -5.08
CA LYS A 380 -39.08 -21.77 -5.63
C LYS A 380 -37.75 -21.64 -6.37
N ILE A 381 -36.63 -22.08 -5.78
CA ILE A 381 -35.31 -22.03 -6.42
C ILE A 381 -35.32 -22.87 -7.71
N ARG A 382 -35.90 -24.08 -7.72
CA ARG A 382 -36.02 -24.88 -8.93
C ARG A 382 -36.85 -24.16 -10.02
N SER A 383 -37.95 -23.51 -9.64
CA SER A 383 -38.78 -22.74 -10.54
C SER A 383 -38.00 -21.55 -11.16
N MET A 384 -37.27 -20.79 -10.33
CA MET A 384 -36.43 -19.68 -10.77
C MET A 384 -35.32 -20.14 -11.72
N VAL A 385 -34.62 -21.24 -11.38
CA VAL A 385 -33.55 -21.82 -12.21
C VAL A 385 -34.08 -22.17 -13.61
N ASN A 386 -35.27 -22.72 -13.70
CA ASN A 386 -35.87 -23.08 -14.99
C ASN A 386 -36.44 -21.87 -15.74
N ALA A 387 -37.18 -21.01 -15.04
CA ALA A 387 -37.83 -19.84 -15.67
C ALA A 387 -36.83 -18.83 -16.24
N TYR A 388 -35.70 -18.61 -15.54
CA TYR A 388 -34.67 -17.65 -15.95
C TYR A 388 -33.45 -18.30 -16.62
N HIS A 389 -33.51 -19.61 -16.91
CA HIS A 389 -32.42 -20.36 -17.56
C HIS A 389 -31.06 -20.20 -16.89
N ILE A 390 -31.03 -20.26 -15.55
CA ILE A 390 -29.82 -20.06 -14.75
C ILE A 390 -28.76 -21.11 -15.09
N GLU A 391 -27.53 -20.69 -15.24
CA GLU A 391 -26.36 -21.51 -15.62
C GLU A 391 -25.42 -21.76 -14.43
N ALA A 392 -25.40 -20.87 -13.42
CA ALA A 392 -24.58 -20.99 -12.23
C ALA A 392 -25.27 -20.39 -10.99
N ILE A 393 -24.87 -20.85 -9.82
CA ILE A 393 -25.37 -20.34 -8.54
C ILE A 393 -24.18 -19.73 -7.76
N SER A 394 -24.35 -18.52 -7.27
CA SER A 394 -23.40 -17.78 -6.43
C SER A 394 -23.96 -17.66 -5.01
N ILE A 395 -23.16 -17.95 -4.00
CA ILE A 395 -23.52 -17.86 -2.58
C ILE A 395 -22.49 -16.98 -1.88
N GLY A 396 -22.92 -15.95 -1.16
CA GLY A 396 -22.04 -15.14 -0.33
C GLY A 396 -21.37 -15.95 0.79
N ASN A 397 -20.13 -15.65 1.13
CA ASN A 397 -19.35 -16.41 2.12
C ASN A 397 -19.56 -15.96 3.58
N GLY A 398 -20.57 -15.16 3.86
CA GLY A 398 -20.89 -14.69 5.21
C GLY A 398 -21.70 -15.65 6.06
N THR A 399 -22.53 -15.07 6.94
CA THR A 399 -23.37 -15.82 7.88
C THR A 399 -24.31 -16.78 7.15
N ALA A 400 -24.43 -18.04 7.61
CA ALA A 400 -25.26 -19.10 7.01
C ALA A 400 -24.84 -19.57 5.59
N SER A 401 -23.64 -19.20 5.12
CA SER A 401 -23.15 -19.57 3.79
C SER A 401 -23.13 -21.08 3.56
N ARG A 402 -22.61 -21.84 4.52
CA ARG A 402 -22.48 -23.30 4.43
C ARG A 402 -23.80 -24.04 4.46
N GLU A 403 -24.68 -23.62 5.37
CA GLU A 403 -26.00 -24.16 5.45
C GLU A 403 -26.77 -23.94 4.15
N THR A 404 -26.55 -22.77 3.55
CA THR A 404 -27.13 -22.43 2.24
C THR A 404 -26.50 -23.24 1.11
N GLU A 405 -25.20 -23.42 1.09
CA GLU A 405 -24.51 -24.27 0.11
C GLU A 405 -24.98 -25.71 0.21
N PHE A 406 -25.03 -26.26 1.43
CA PHE A 406 -25.54 -27.62 1.68
C PHE A 406 -27.03 -27.78 1.29
N PHE A 407 -27.83 -26.74 1.55
CA PHE A 407 -29.23 -26.69 1.16
C PHE A 407 -29.37 -26.71 -0.37
N ILE A 408 -28.60 -25.90 -1.11
CA ILE A 408 -28.63 -25.84 -2.57
C ILE A 408 -28.17 -27.16 -3.20
N LYS A 409 -27.12 -27.80 -2.67
CA LYS A 409 -26.61 -29.09 -3.16
C LYS A 409 -27.60 -30.25 -2.97
N LYS A 410 -28.60 -30.11 -2.10
CA LYS A 410 -29.70 -31.09 -1.95
C LYS A 410 -30.80 -30.97 -2.99
N ILE A 411 -30.83 -29.86 -3.73
CA ILE A 411 -31.87 -29.64 -4.73
C ILE A 411 -31.51 -30.43 -6.00
N ALA A 412 -32.38 -31.32 -6.44
CA ALA A 412 -32.25 -31.97 -7.75
C ALA A 412 -32.70 -30.99 -8.83
N PHE A 413 -31.75 -30.51 -9.64
CA PHE A 413 -32.01 -29.71 -10.82
C PHE A 413 -32.10 -30.57 -12.08
N ASP A 414 -32.81 -30.09 -13.10
CA ASP A 414 -33.01 -30.83 -14.37
C ASP A 414 -31.70 -30.86 -15.22
N ARG A 415 -30.69 -30.11 -14.84
CA ARG A 415 -29.36 -30.03 -15.44
C ARG A 415 -28.30 -29.86 -14.37
N PRO A 416 -27.01 -30.21 -14.63
CA PRO A 416 -25.94 -29.93 -13.72
C PRO A 416 -25.69 -28.41 -13.62
N LEU A 417 -25.69 -27.87 -12.41
CA LEU A 417 -25.38 -26.49 -12.11
C LEU A 417 -24.14 -26.39 -11.24
N GLN A 418 -23.26 -25.48 -11.57
CA GLN A 418 -22.09 -25.18 -10.74
C GLN A 418 -22.50 -24.22 -9.62
N VAL A 419 -22.08 -24.54 -8.40
CA VAL A 419 -22.31 -23.70 -7.21
C VAL A 419 -20.99 -23.15 -6.73
N PHE A 420 -20.91 -21.83 -6.59
CA PHE A 420 -19.73 -21.11 -6.17
C PHE A 420 -19.99 -20.35 -4.87
N VAL A 421 -19.03 -20.37 -3.97
CA VAL A 421 -18.99 -19.49 -2.80
C VAL A 421 -18.13 -18.27 -3.15
N VAL A 422 -18.68 -17.09 -2.98
CA VAL A 422 -18.09 -15.81 -3.42
C VAL A 422 -17.89 -14.91 -2.21
N SER A 423 -16.75 -14.20 -2.17
CA SER A 423 -16.49 -13.22 -1.11
C SER A 423 -17.50 -12.07 -1.13
N GLU A 424 -18.12 -11.80 0.00
CA GLU A 424 -19.03 -10.64 0.19
C GLU A 424 -18.32 -9.40 0.76
N ALA A 425 -16.99 -9.43 0.91
CA ALA A 425 -16.22 -8.29 1.44
C ALA A 425 -16.58 -6.98 0.71
N GLY A 426 -16.99 -5.96 1.46
CA GLY A 426 -17.43 -4.67 0.90
C GLY A 426 -18.80 -4.68 0.19
N ALA A 427 -19.56 -5.78 0.12
CA ALA A 427 -20.89 -5.80 -0.49
C ALA A 427 -21.88 -4.88 0.23
N SER A 428 -21.78 -4.79 1.56
CA SER A 428 -22.58 -3.85 2.38
C SER A 428 -22.27 -2.38 2.04
N VAL A 429 -20.99 -2.07 1.78
CA VAL A 429 -20.57 -0.71 1.38
C VAL A 429 -21.11 -0.37 0.00
N TYR A 430 -20.99 -1.28 -0.95
CA TYR A 430 -21.59 -1.12 -2.28
C TYR A 430 -23.10 -0.88 -2.18
N SER A 431 -23.84 -1.74 -1.49
CA SER A 431 -25.31 -1.69 -1.42
C SER A 431 -25.85 -0.38 -0.84
N ALA A 432 -25.11 0.26 0.07
CA ALA A 432 -25.41 1.56 0.65
C ALA A 432 -24.88 2.75 -0.18
N SER A 433 -24.03 2.52 -1.18
CA SER A 433 -23.39 3.57 -1.98
C SER A 433 -24.37 4.34 -2.88
N LYS A 434 -23.93 5.53 -3.34
CA LYS A 434 -24.68 6.27 -4.37
C LYS A 434 -24.77 5.47 -5.67
N ILE A 435 -23.67 4.81 -6.08
CA ILE A 435 -23.62 4.02 -7.31
C ILE A 435 -24.70 2.94 -7.30
N ALA A 436 -24.83 2.19 -6.21
CA ALA A 436 -25.84 1.14 -6.10
C ALA A 436 -27.27 1.70 -6.09
N ARG A 437 -27.47 2.90 -5.50
CA ARG A 437 -28.79 3.58 -5.55
C ARG A 437 -29.14 4.05 -6.95
N ASP A 438 -28.17 4.54 -7.70
CA ASP A 438 -28.36 4.99 -9.08
C ASP A 438 -28.61 3.80 -10.03
N GLU A 439 -27.90 2.66 -9.82
CA GLU A 439 -28.10 1.42 -10.60
C GLU A 439 -29.44 0.73 -10.28
N PHE A 440 -29.87 0.75 -9.01
CA PHE A 440 -31.08 0.06 -8.52
C PHE A 440 -31.94 0.95 -7.61
N PRO A 441 -32.56 2.03 -8.15
CA PRO A 441 -33.29 3.01 -7.33
C PRO A 441 -34.49 2.42 -6.60
N ASN A 442 -35.15 1.40 -7.19
CA ASN A 442 -36.40 0.81 -6.69
C ASN A 442 -36.19 -0.40 -5.77
N TYR A 443 -34.95 -0.74 -5.43
CA TYR A 443 -34.61 -1.92 -4.63
C TYR A 443 -33.91 -1.52 -3.34
N ASP A 444 -34.09 -2.30 -2.28
CA ASP A 444 -33.45 -2.07 -0.99
C ASP A 444 -31.97 -2.51 -0.97
N VAL A 445 -31.30 -2.21 0.14
CA VAL A 445 -29.86 -2.52 0.33
C VAL A 445 -29.56 -4.01 0.28
N THR A 446 -30.52 -4.86 0.67
CA THR A 446 -30.28 -6.31 0.73
C THR A 446 -30.30 -6.94 -0.67
N VAL A 447 -31.23 -6.49 -1.51
CA VAL A 447 -31.27 -6.90 -2.93
C VAL A 447 -30.02 -6.42 -3.68
N ARG A 448 -29.61 -5.16 -3.48
CA ARG A 448 -28.37 -4.63 -4.06
C ARG A 448 -27.14 -5.43 -3.63
N GLY A 449 -27.09 -5.87 -2.37
CA GLY A 449 -26.03 -6.76 -1.86
C GLY A 449 -25.99 -8.10 -2.60
N ALA A 450 -27.14 -8.75 -2.74
CA ALA A 450 -27.24 -10.04 -3.46
C ALA A 450 -26.86 -9.89 -4.96
N VAL A 451 -27.25 -8.78 -5.61
CA VAL A 451 -26.82 -8.48 -6.99
C VAL A 451 -25.29 -8.38 -7.07
N SER A 452 -24.66 -7.67 -6.14
CA SER A 452 -23.21 -7.53 -6.10
C SER A 452 -22.50 -8.90 -5.96
N ILE A 453 -23.04 -9.80 -5.12
CA ILE A 453 -22.51 -11.17 -4.97
C ILE A 453 -22.54 -11.93 -6.30
N GLY A 454 -23.63 -11.81 -7.05
CA GLY A 454 -23.75 -12.44 -8.37
C GLY A 454 -22.80 -11.86 -9.41
N ARG A 455 -22.71 -10.53 -9.47
CA ARG A 455 -21.83 -9.82 -10.41
C ARG A 455 -20.36 -10.08 -10.15
N ARG A 456 -19.96 -10.30 -8.88
CA ARG A 456 -18.60 -10.69 -8.53
C ARG A 456 -18.21 -12.07 -9.04
N LEU A 457 -19.17 -12.98 -9.16
CA LEU A 457 -18.92 -14.26 -9.82
C LEU A 457 -18.72 -14.08 -11.32
N ALA A 458 -19.53 -13.22 -11.97
CA ALA A 458 -19.40 -12.90 -13.39
C ALA A 458 -18.05 -12.23 -13.69
N ASP A 459 -17.72 -11.14 -13.01
CA ASP A 459 -16.42 -10.45 -13.08
C ASP A 459 -16.10 -9.70 -11.78
N PRO A 460 -15.17 -10.25 -10.93
CA PRO A 460 -14.77 -9.62 -9.69
C PRO A 460 -14.21 -8.20 -9.86
N LEU A 461 -13.37 -7.99 -10.88
CA LEU A 461 -12.77 -6.69 -11.16
C LEU A 461 -13.83 -5.63 -11.48
N ALA A 462 -14.73 -5.94 -12.38
CA ALA A 462 -15.77 -5.00 -12.83
C ALA A 462 -16.71 -4.56 -11.70
N GLU A 463 -16.94 -5.42 -10.72
CA GLU A 463 -17.81 -5.11 -9.59
C GLU A 463 -17.06 -4.43 -8.43
N LEU A 464 -15.88 -4.94 -8.04
CA LEU A 464 -15.14 -4.44 -6.89
C LEU A 464 -14.62 -3.00 -7.07
N VAL A 465 -14.32 -2.57 -8.29
CA VAL A 465 -13.89 -1.18 -8.57
C VAL A 465 -14.98 -0.12 -8.33
N LYS A 466 -16.23 -0.54 -8.09
CA LYS A 466 -17.34 0.37 -7.77
C LYS A 466 -17.30 0.90 -6.34
N ILE A 467 -16.49 0.29 -5.47
CA ILE A 467 -16.33 0.68 -4.06
C ILE A 467 -14.91 1.16 -3.81
N ASP A 468 -14.76 2.04 -2.81
CA ASP A 468 -13.44 2.46 -2.36
C ASP A 468 -12.61 1.23 -1.92
N ALA A 469 -11.42 1.09 -2.48
CA ALA A 469 -10.53 -0.04 -2.19
C ALA A 469 -10.24 -0.21 -0.68
N LYS A 470 -10.22 0.88 0.10
CA LYS A 470 -10.11 0.85 1.56
C LYS A 470 -11.30 0.19 2.25
N SER A 471 -12.45 0.15 1.60
CA SER A 471 -13.67 -0.49 2.14
C SER A 471 -13.72 -1.99 1.86
N ILE A 472 -12.81 -2.50 1.04
CA ILE A 472 -12.61 -3.94 0.86
C ILE A 472 -11.67 -4.39 1.98
N GLY A 473 -12.13 -5.20 2.92
CA GLY A 473 -11.31 -5.70 4.03
C GLY A 473 -10.20 -6.62 3.53
N VAL A 474 -8.99 -6.09 3.33
CA VAL A 474 -7.85 -6.83 2.77
C VAL A 474 -6.76 -7.15 3.80
N GLY A 475 -6.93 -6.73 5.07
CA GLY A 475 -5.95 -7.01 6.11
C GLY A 475 -6.39 -6.65 7.52
N GLN A 476 -5.86 -7.37 8.51
CA GLN A 476 -6.25 -7.26 9.92
C GLN A 476 -5.90 -5.90 10.54
N TYR A 477 -4.80 -5.27 10.11
CA TYR A 477 -4.30 -4.00 10.65
C TYR A 477 -4.48 -2.83 9.68
N GLN A 478 -5.44 -2.92 8.76
CA GLN A 478 -5.68 -1.92 7.72
C GLN A 478 -5.97 -0.52 8.27
N HIS A 479 -6.58 -0.43 9.45
CA HIS A 479 -6.92 0.84 10.11
C HIS A 479 -5.78 1.42 10.95
N ASP A 480 -4.70 0.66 11.18
CA ASP A 480 -3.60 1.03 12.07
C ASP A 480 -2.38 1.61 11.33
N VAL A 481 -2.35 1.47 10.00
CA VAL A 481 -1.30 2.02 9.13
C VAL A 481 -1.61 3.46 8.70
N ASP A 482 -0.63 4.14 8.10
CA ASP A 482 -0.85 5.45 7.48
C ASP A 482 -1.94 5.40 6.40
N GLN A 483 -3.05 6.11 6.65
CA GLN A 483 -4.25 6.04 5.81
C GLN A 483 -4.09 6.74 4.47
N SER A 484 -3.17 7.69 4.35
CA SER A 484 -2.88 8.40 3.10
C SER A 484 -2.05 7.52 2.18
N GLN A 485 -0.99 6.91 2.72
CA GLN A 485 -0.17 5.95 1.98
C GLN A 485 -0.99 4.72 1.56
N LEU A 486 -1.81 4.19 2.47
CA LEU A 486 -2.71 3.07 2.17
C LEU A 486 -3.62 3.40 0.98
N LYS A 487 -4.25 4.57 0.96
CA LYS A 487 -5.15 4.96 -0.13
C LYS A 487 -4.42 5.01 -1.46
N ILE A 488 -3.29 5.70 -1.52
CA ILE A 488 -2.48 5.84 -2.74
C ILE A 488 -2.08 4.45 -3.28
N GLU A 489 -1.61 3.57 -2.42
CA GLU A 489 -1.13 2.25 -2.83
C GLU A 489 -2.26 1.34 -3.31
N LEU A 490 -3.43 1.38 -2.63
CA LEU A 490 -4.61 0.60 -3.05
C LEU A 490 -5.18 1.13 -4.37
N ASP A 491 -5.29 2.45 -4.57
CA ASP A 491 -5.74 3.04 -5.84
C ASP A 491 -4.78 2.70 -6.98
N THR A 492 -3.47 2.74 -6.73
CA THR A 492 -2.44 2.30 -7.69
C THR A 492 -2.60 0.82 -8.05
N THR A 493 -2.89 -0.02 -7.06
CA THR A 493 -3.13 -1.46 -7.26
C THR A 493 -4.35 -1.70 -8.15
N VAL A 494 -5.46 -1.00 -7.89
CA VAL A 494 -6.66 -1.07 -8.75
C VAL A 494 -6.32 -0.68 -10.18
N MET A 495 -5.62 0.45 -10.37
CA MET A 495 -5.20 0.92 -11.70
C MET A 495 -4.34 -0.12 -12.43
N LYS A 496 -3.34 -0.72 -11.76
CA LYS A 496 -2.51 -1.79 -12.32
C LYS A 496 -3.36 -2.99 -12.75
N CYS A 497 -4.28 -3.46 -11.90
CA CYS A 497 -5.16 -4.58 -12.22
C CYS A 497 -6.04 -4.30 -13.44
N VAL A 498 -6.70 -3.15 -13.49
CA VAL A 498 -7.57 -2.75 -14.60
C VAL A 498 -6.79 -2.71 -15.93
N ASN A 499 -5.62 -2.06 -15.94
CA ASN A 499 -4.81 -1.94 -17.14
C ASN A 499 -4.13 -3.26 -17.54
N SER A 500 -3.96 -4.22 -16.63
CA SER A 500 -3.41 -5.54 -16.94
C SER A 500 -4.39 -6.42 -17.71
N VAL A 501 -5.69 -6.31 -17.44
CA VAL A 501 -6.73 -7.15 -18.05
C VAL A 501 -7.14 -6.63 -19.43
N GLY A 502 -7.21 -5.30 -19.57
CA GLY A 502 -7.83 -4.66 -20.75
C GLY A 502 -9.35 -4.67 -20.67
N ILE A 503 -9.97 -3.54 -21.00
CA ILE A 503 -11.36 -3.25 -20.68
C ILE A 503 -12.22 -3.16 -21.95
N ASN A 504 -13.34 -3.87 -21.98
CA ASN A 504 -14.28 -3.74 -23.08
C ASN A 504 -14.98 -2.37 -23.04
N LEU A 505 -14.70 -1.52 -24.02
CA LEU A 505 -15.20 -0.14 -24.12
C LEU A 505 -16.73 -0.07 -24.14
N ASN A 506 -17.36 -1.06 -24.73
CA ASN A 506 -18.81 -1.07 -24.95
C ASN A 506 -19.63 -1.58 -23.75
N THR A 507 -19.00 -2.29 -22.81
CA THR A 507 -19.69 -2.85 -21.64
C THR A 507 -19.22 -2.27 -20.31
N ALA A 508 -18.03 -1.67 -20.27
CA ALA A 508 -17.43 -1.17 -19.04
C ALA A 508 -18.27 -0.08 -18.35
N SER A 509 -18.32 -0.15 -17.02
CA SER A 509 -18.93 0.90 -16.19
C SER A 509 -18.07 2.17 -16.12
N LYS A 510 -18.68 3.30 -15.71
CA LYS A 510 -17.95 4.55 -15.44
C LYS A 510 -16.79 4.30 -14.44
N SER A 511 -17.06 3.57 -13.36
CA SER A 511 -16.06 3.27 -12.33
C SER A 511 -14.88 2.47 -12.88
N LEU A 512 -15.13 1.48 -13.74
CA LEU A 512 -14.07 0.69 -14.33
C LEU A 512 -13.23 1.52 -15.32
N LEU A 513 -13.89 2.32 -16.15
CA LEU A 513 -13.22 3.20 -17.12
C LEU A 513 -12.33 4.25 -16.45
N SER A 514 -12.70 4.76 -15.27
CA SER A 514 -11.92 5.81 -14.58
C SER A 514 -10.53 5.35 -14.12
N TYR A 515 -10.29 4.05 -14.05
CA TYR A 515 -8.98 3.46 -13.73
C TYR A 515 -8.16 3.11 -14.98
N VAL A 516 -8.71 3.30 -16.17
CA VAL A 516 -7.95 3.09 -17.42
C VAL A 516 -6.93 4.23 -17.58
N SER A 517 -5.70 3.88 -17.95
CA SER A 517 -4.63 4.82 -18.24
C SER A 517 -5.12 5.97 -19.14
N GLY A 518 -4.89 7.21 -18.73
CA GLY A 518 -5.31 8.40 -19.49
C GLY A 518 -6.80 8.75 -19.43
N ILE A 519 -7.65 7.96 -18.73
CA ILE A 519 -9.08 8.22 -18.58
C ILE A 519 -9.37 8.61 -17.13
N GLY A 520 -9.64 9.88 -16.88
CA GLY A 520 -10.11 10.35 -15.58
C GLY A 520 -11.63 10.20 -15.42
N GLU A 521 -12.13 10.44 -14.22
CA GLU A 521 -13.55 10.24 -13.84
C GLU A 521 -14.54 10.94 -14.76
N LYS A 522 -14.26 12.20 -15.15
CA LYS A 522 -15.13 12.97 -16.05
C LYS A 522 -15.08 12.48 -17.48
N THR A 523 -13.92 12.00 -17.93
CA THR A 523 -13.77 11.40 -19.26
C THR A 523 -14.50 10.06 -19.32
N ALA A 524 -14.43 9.24 -18.26
CA ALA A 524 -15.18 8.00 -18.14
C ALA A 524 -16.70 8.24 -18.21
N GLU A 525 -17.20 9.27 -17.53
CA GLU A 525 -18.61 9.68 -17.63
C GLU A 525 -18.99 10.08 -19.06
N ASN A 526 -18.16 10.87 -19.73
CA ASN A 526 -18.41 11.29 -21.11
C ASN A 526 -18.41 10.10 -22.09
N ILE A 527 -17.56 9.07 -21.88
CA ILE A 527 -17.56 7.84 -22.67
C ILE A 527 -18.89 7.10 -22.51
N VAL A 528 -19.37 6.94 -21.26
CA VAL A 528 -20.66 6.28 -21.01
C VAL A 528 -21.82 7.03 -21.62
N ASN A 529 -21.85 8.37 -21.48
CA ASN A 529 -22.89 9.20 -22.09
C ASN A 529 -22.86 9.14 -23.63
N TYR A 530 -21.67 9.25 -24.21
CA TYR A 530 -21.49 9.13 -25.67
C TYR A 530 -22.04 7.80 -26.19
N ARG A 531 -21.72 6.70 -25.49
CA ARG A 531 -22.23 5.36 -25.80
C ARG A 531 -23.77 5.26 -25.71
N ALA A 532 -24.36 5.92 -24.71
CA ALA A 532 -25.82 5.93 -24.54
C ALA A 532 -26.54 6.72 -25.64
N GLU A 533 -25.93 7.80 -26.12
CA GLU A 533 -26.49 8.69 -27.13
C GLU A 533 -26.26 8.19 -28.59
N ASN A 534 -25.08 7.62 -28.85
CA ASN A 534 -24.62 7.29 -30.22
C ASN A 534 -24.56 5.77 -30.50
N GLY A 535 -24.81 4.93 -29.48
CA GLY A 535 -24.66 3.48 -29.59
C GLY A 535 -23.24 3.00 -29.27
N ALA A 536 -23.00 1.72 -29.54
CA ALA A 536 -21.72 1.09 -29.29
C ALA A 536 -20.61 1.64 -30.20
N PHE A 537 -19.39 1.81 -29.66
CA PHE A 537 -18.22 2.20 -30.47
C PHE A 537 -17.90 1.12 -31.50
N ALA A 538 -17.76 1.53 -32.77
CA ALA A 538 -17.41 0.64 -33.86
C ALA A 538 -15.89 0.39 -33.96
N ASP A 539 -15.07 1.35 -33.56
CA ASP A 539 -13.62 1.26 -33.51
C ASP A 539 -13.02 2.16 -32.41
N ARG A 540 -11.73 1.96 -32.09
CA ARG A 540 -11.00 2.76 -31.09
C ARG A 540 -10.87 4.23 -31.50
N LYS A 541 -10.85 4.57 -32.80
CA LYS A 541 -10.71 5.95 -33.30
C LYS A 541 -11.90 6.81 -32.89
N GLU A 542 -13.08 6.21 -32.72
CA GLU A 542 -14.27 6.92 -32.25
C GLU A 542 -14.14 7.51 -30.84
N LEU A 543 -13.23 7.00 -30.01
CA LEU A 543 -12.91 7.64 -28.74
C LEU A 543 -12.52 9.11 -28.87
N LYS A 544 -11.90 9.52 -29.99
CA LYS A 544 -11.54 10.92 -30.28
C LYS A 544 -12.77 11.83 -30.46
N LYS A 545 -13.97 11.26 -30.66
CA LYS A 545 -15.22 12.02 -30.75
C LYS A 545 -15.81 12.33 -29.36
N VAL A 546 -15.29 11.66 -28.29
CA VAL A 546 -15.77 11.83 -26.92
C VAL A 546 -15.30 13.18 -26.37
N PRO A 547 -16.19 14.02 -25.81
CA PRO A 547 -15.81 15.30 -25.22
C PRO A 547 -14.72 15.15 -24.14
N ARG A 548 -13.73 16.04 -24.16
CA ARG A 548 -12.55 16.06 -23.26
C ARG A 548 -11.57 14.91 -23.41
N LEU A 549 -11.73 14.03 -24.38
CA LEU A 549 -10.75 12.99 -24.69
C LEU A 549 -9.85 13.49 -25.84
N GLY A 550 -8.82 14.26 -25.51
CA GLY A 550 -7.84 14.79 -26.46
C GLY A 550 -6.86 13.73 -26.97
N GLU A 551 -5.99 14.11 -27.91
CA GLU A 551 -5.03 13.21 -28.55
C GLU A 551 -4.12 12.51 -27.53
N LYS A 552 -3.63 13.23 -26.50
CA LYS A 552 -2.79 12.69 -25.45
C LYS A 552 -3.50 11.63 -24.60
N ALA A 553 -4.76 11.89 -24.21
CA ALA A 553 -5.57 10.92 -23.46
C ALA A 553 -5.89 9.69 -24.33
N PHE A 554 -6.19 9.90 -25.62
CA PHE A 554 -6.38 8.82 -26.57
C PHE A 554 -5.14 7.93 -26.69
N GLN A 555 -3.96 8.53 -26.86
CA GLN A 555 -2.69 7.82 -26.96
C GLN A 555 -2.46 6.94 -25.71
N GLN A 556 -2.72 7.44 -24.51
CA GLN A 556 -2.52 6.68 -23.29
C GLN A 556 -3.58 5.59 -23.05
N ALA A 557 -4.82 5.80 -23.50
CA ALA A 557 -5.94 4.92 -23.19
C ALA A 557 -6.18 3.82 -24.24
N ALA A 558 -5.93 4.12 -25.50
CA ALA A 558 -6.46 3.35 -26.63
C ALA A 558 -6.09 1.86 -26.61
N ALA A 559 -4.88 1.51 -26.15
CA ALA A 559 -4.45 0.12 -26.13
C ALA A 559 -4.90 -0.66 -24.86
N PHE A 560 -5.44 0.03 -23.86
CA PHE A 560 -6.00 -0.59 -22.65
C PHE A 560 -7.50 -0.84 -22.75
N VAL A 561 -8.17 -0.25 -23.72
CA VAL A 561 -9.57 -0.53 -24.04
C VAL A 561 -9.68 -1.44 -25.26
N ARG A 562 -10.70 -2.29 -25.29
CA ARG A 562 -10.94 -3.29 -26.33
C ARG A 562 -12.34 -3.18 -26.89
N ILE A 563 -12.51 -3.56 -28.16
CA ILE A 563 -13.81 -3.63 -28.84
C ILE A 563 -13.91 -4.99 -29.52
N THR A 564 -14.76 -5.87 -29.00
CA THR A 564 -14.84 -7.27 -29.42
C THR A 564 -15.27 -7.44 -30.87
N HIS A 565 -16.17 -6.57 -31.37
CA HIS A 565 -16.71 -6.61 -32.72
C HIS A 565 -16.35 -5.33 -33.50
N SER A 566 -15.07 -4.91 -33.42
CA SER A 566 -14.57 -3.73 -34.12
C SER A 566 -14.46 -3.96 -35.62
N THR A 567 -14.58 -2.88 -36.39
CA THR A 567 -14.26 -2.84 -37.82
C THR A 567 -12.78 -3.12 -38.10
N ASN A 568 -11.89 -2.80 -37.12
CA ASN A 568 -10.47 -3.15 -37.15
C ASN A 568 -10.20 -4.30 -36.14
N PRO A 569 -9.76 -5.49 -36.62
CA PRO A 569 -9.55 -6.64 -35.74
C PRO A 569 -8.48 -6.42 -34.67
N LEU A 570 -7.54 -5.48 -34.87
CA LEU A 570 -6.53 -5.11 -33.87
C LEU A 570 -7.12 -4.37 -32.65
N ASP A 571 -8.33 -3.82 -32.74
CA ASP A 571 -8.98 -3.15 -31.62
C ASP A 571 -9.41 -4.13 -30.50
N ASN A 572 -9.42 -5.43 -30.76
CA ASN A 572 -9.63 -6.46 -29.75
C ASN A 572 -8.28 -7.07 -29.24
N SER A 573 -7.20 -6.31 -29.29
CA SER A 573 -5.88 -6.74 -28.82
C SER A 573 -5.23 -5.66 -27.93
N ALA A 574 -4.10 -5.94 -27.32
CA ALA A 574 -3.28 -4.94 -26.62
C ALA A 574 -2.28 -4.22 -27.56
N VAL A 575 -2.37 -4.43 -28.87
CA VAL A 575 -1.57 -3.67 -29.84
C VAL A 575 -1.98 -2.21 -29.81
N HIS A 576 -0.98 -1.32 -29.64
CA HIS A 576 -1.24 0.13 -29.62
C HIS A 576 -1.58 0.63 -31.04
N PRO A 577 -2.53 1.58 -31.22
CA PRO A 577 -2.86 2.14 -32.53
C PRO A 577 -1.70 2.71 -33.32
N GLU A 578 -0.66 3.23 -32.64
CA GLU A 578 0.59 3.69 -33.29
C GLU A 578 1.32 2.56 -34.06
N ALA A 579 1.12 1.31 -33.65
CA ALA A 579 1.74 0.15 -34.25
C ALA A 579 0.89 -0.55 -35.32
N TYR A 580 -0.31 -0.08 -35.58
CA TYR A 580 -1.18 -0.76 -36.58
C TYR A 580 -0.55 -0.84 -37.96
N GLY A 581 0.07 0.26 -38.43
CA GLY A 581 0.78 0.26 -39.71
C GLY A 581 1.93 -0.76 -39.78
N ILE A 582 2.59 -1.05 -38.66
CA ILE A 582 3.63 -2.08 -38.57
C ILE A 582 3.02 -3.46 -38.76
N VAL A 583 1.90 -3.75 -38.08
CA VAL A 583 1.22 -5.06 -38.21
C VAL A 583 0.64 -5.24 -39.60
N GLU A 584 0.09 -4.19 -40.22
CA GLU A 584 -0.37 -4.20 -41.61
C GLU A 584 0.78 -4.50 -42.60
N GLN A 585 1.97 -3.92 -42.34
CA GLN A 585 3.15 -4.21 -43.16
C GLN A 585 3.63 -5.67 -42.96
N MET A 586 3.63 -6.19 -41.72
CA MET A 586 3.94 -7.60 -41.43
C MET A 586 3.02 -8.56 -42.22
N ALA A 587 1.71 -8.28 -42.20
CA ALA A 587 0.73 -9.09 -42.92
C ALA A 587 0.94 -9.01 -44.47
N LYS A 588 1.21 -7.81 -44.99
CA LYS A 588 1.49 -7.58 -46.41
C LYS A 588 2.76 -8.33 -46.87
N ASP A 589 3.83 -8.30 -46.08
CA ASP A 589 5.08 -8.98 -46.41
C ASP A 589 4.92 -10.51 -46.45
N LEU A 590 3.97 -11.04 -45.67
CA LEU A 590 3.58 -12.45 -45.69
C LEU A 590 2.50 -12.79 -46.72
N GLY A 591 2.04 -11.81 -47.52
CA GLY A 591 1.02 -11.99 -48.56
C GLY A 591 -0.38 -12.34 -48.04
N ILE A 592 -0.73 -11.92 -46.81
CA ILE A 592 -1.99 -12.21 -46.13
C ILE A 592 -2.65 -10.92 -45.62
N LYS A 593 -3.92 -11.02 -45.22
CA LYS A 593 -4.64 -9.90 -44.58
C LYS A 593 -4.35 -9.87 -43.08
N THR A 594 -4.50 -8.69 -42.47
CA THR A 594 -4.21 -8.48 -41.03
C THR A 594 -5.01 -9.44 -40.12
N HIS A 595 -6.30 -9.71 -40.45
CA HIS A 595 -7.11 -10.62 -39.66
C HIS A 595 -6.68 -12.09 -39.78
N GLU A 596 -5.98 -12.48 -40.87
CA GLU A 596 -5.45 -13.83 -41.08
C GLU A 596 -4.09 -14.04 -40.34
N LEU A 597 -3.41 -12.95 -39.99
CA LEU A 597 -2.20 -12.98 -39.18
C LEU A 597 -2.50 -13.21 -37.69
N ILE A 598 -3.60 -12.67 -37.20
CA ILE A 598 -3.99 -12.72 -35.79
C ILE A 598 -4.28 -14.18 -35.39
N ALA A 599 -3.66 -14.64 -34.27
CA ALA A 599 -3.71 -16.00 -33.73
C ALA A 599 -3.14 -17.10 -34.67
N ASN A 600 -2.47 -16.73 -35.76
CA ASN A 600 -1.85 -17.66 -36.68
C ASN A 600 -0.37 -17.88 -36.34
N LYS A 601 -0.10 -18.85 -35.47
CA LYS A 601 1.27 -19.12 -34.98
C LYS A 601 2.27 -19.46 -36.09
N GLU A 602 1.83 -20.17 -37.14
CA GLU A 602 2.70 -20.57 -38.26
C GLU A 602 3.19 -19.34 -39.03
N LYS A 603 2.29 -18.42 -39.35
CA LYS A 603 2.63 -17.18 -40.05
C LYS A 603 3.43 -16.21 -39.16
N ILE A 604 3.04 -16.10 -37.89
CA ILE A 604 3.74 -15.25 -36.93
C ILE A 604 5.21 -15.70 -36.71
N ALA A 605 5.46 -17.01 -36.72
CA ALA A 605 6.81 -17.56 -36.58
C ALA A 605 7.75 -17.19 -37.77
N LEU A 606 7.21 -16.78 -38.93
CA LEU A 606 7.98 -16.33 -40.09
C LEU A 606 8.41 -14.86 -40.03
N ILE A 607 7.90 -14.11 -39.02
CA ILE A 607 8.20 -12.68 -38.86
C ILE A 607 9.59 -12.52 -38.27
N ASP A 608 10.44 -11.78 -39.01
CA ASP A 608 11.74 -11.34 -38.50
C ASP A 608 11.53 -9.98 -37.79
N PRO A 609 11.62 -9.92 -36.43
CA PRO A 609 11.33 -8.70 -35.69
C PRO A 609 12.23 -7.51 -36.04
N GLU A 610 13.46 -7.76 -36.47
CA GLU A 610 14.44 -6.69 -36.72
C GLU A 610 14.07 -5.84 -37.95
N LYS A 611 13.31 -6.39 -38.89
CA LYS A 611 12.84 -5.68 -40.10
C LYS A 611 11.82 -4.58 -39.83
N TYR A 612 11.15 -4.62 -38.69
CA TYR A 612 10.03 -3.73 -38.38
C TYR A 612 10.37 -2.68 -37.31
N ILE A 613 11.65 -2.57 -36.93
CA ILE A 613 12.11 -1.54 -36.00
C ILE A 613 11.94 -0.16 -36.64
N THR A 614 11.31 0.74 -35.90
CA THR A 614 11.14 2.14 -36.30
C THR A 614 11.84 3.08 -35.32
N LYS A 615 11.83 4.38 -35.59
CA LYS A 615 12.36 5.40 -34.67
C LYS A 615 11.62 5.42 -33.33
N ASP A 616 10.34 5.10 -33.31
CA ASP A 616 9.47 5.20 -32.14
C ASP A 616 9.24 3.87 -31.41
N ILE A 617 9.35 2.75 -32.14
CA ILE A 617 9.13 1.39 -31.61
C ILE A 617 10.37 0.55 -31.92
N GLY A 618 11.09 0.20 -30.89
CA GLY A 618 12.30 -0.63 -30.99
C GLY A 618 12.00 -2.13 -30.90
N ILE A 619 13.04 -2.92 -30.77
CA ILE A 619 12.96 -4.40 -30.80
C ILE A 619 12.07 -4.95 -29.67
N LEU A 620 12.04 -4.33 -28.48
CA LEU A 620 11.23 -4.79 -27.36
C LEU A 620 9.74 -4.62 -27.68
N GLY A 621 9.36 -3.44 -28.20
CA GLY A 621 8.00 -3.17 -28.63
C GLY A 621 7.54 -4.10 -29.75
N ILE A 622 8.38 -4.38 -30.74
CA ILE A 622 8.05 -5.32 -31.84
C ILE A 622 7.83 -6.75 -31.30
N ARG A 623 8.66 -7.22 -30.39
CA ARG A 623 8.47 -8.54 -29.77
C ARG A 623 7.18 -8.63 -28.96
N ASP A 624 6.83 -7.57 -28.25
CA ASP A 624 5.55 -7.52 -27.51
C ASP A 624 4.35 -7.55 -28.48
N ILE A 625 4.40 -6.83 -29.61
CA ILE A 625 3.39 -6.88 -30.67
C ILE A 625 3.23 -8.31 -31.22
N ILE A 626 4.33 -8.96 -31.58
CA ILE A 626 4.32 -10.34 -32.09
C ILE A 626 3.69 -11.29 -31.08
N LYS A 627 4.08 -11.18 -29.80
CA LYS A 627 3.52 -12.00 -28.70
C LYS A 627 2.02 -11.76 -28.52
N GLU A 628 1.56 -10.53 -28.66
CA GLU A 628 0.13 -10.19 -28.57
C GLU A 628 -0.65 -10.75 -29.78
N LEU A 629 -0.06 -10.74 -30.97
CA LEU A 629 -0.69 -11.33 -32.15
C LEU A 629 -0.87 -12.86 -32.04
N GLU A 630 0.00 -13.56 -31.31
CA GLU A 630 -0.16 -15.00 -31.06
C GLU A 630 -1.40 -15.34 -30.24
N LYS A 631 -1.76 -14.48 -29.29
CA LYS A 631 -2.86 -14.65 -28.35
C LYS A 631 -3.56 -13.32 -28.09
N PRO A 632 -4.27 -12.80 -29.09
CA PRO A 632 -4.86 -11.47 -28.99
C PRO A 632 -5.93 -11.41 -27.92
N GLY A 633 -5.93 -10.34 -27.17
CA GLY A 633 -6.95 -10.06 -26.17
C GLY A 633 -7.07 -11.10 -25.05
N LEU A 634 -6.03 -11.90 -24.81
CA LEU A 634 -6.06 -12.90 -23.75
C LEU A 634 -6.23 -12.23 -22.37
N ASP A 635 -7.31 -12.57 -21.68
CA ASP A 635 -7.47 -12.22 -20.28
C ASP A 635 -6.41 -13.01 -19.46
N PRO A 636 -5.52 -12.36 -18.69
CA PRO A 636 -4.51 -13.06 -17.90
C PRO A 636 -5.10 -13.88 -16.76
N ARG A 637 -6.37 -13.65 -16.40
CA ARG A 637 -7.06 -14.38 -15.34
C ARG A 637 -7.42 -15.79 -15.80
N LYS A 638 -7.32 -16.74 -14.89
CA LYS A 638 -7.73 -18.13 -15.17
C LYS A 638 -9.25 -18.25 -15.11
N ALA A 639 -9.81 -19.30 -15.69
CA ALA A 639 -11.24 -19.62 -15.54
C ALA A 639 -11.59 -20.03 -14.11
N ALA A 640 -12.78 -19.67 -13.63
CA ALA A 640 -13.30 -20.05 -12.33
C ALA A 640 -13.44 -21.58 -12.22
N LYS A 641 -13.08 -22.14 -11.04
CA LYS A 641 -13.17 -23.56 -10.73
C LYS A 641 -13.99 -23.76 -9.47
N VAL A 642 -14.87 -24.75 -9.48
CA VAL A 642 -15.61 -25.19 -8.27
C VAL A 642 -14.63 -25.82 -7.28
N PHE A 643 -14.83 -25.55 -6.00
CA PHE A 643 -14.08 -26.13 -4.88
C PHE A 643 -15.06 -26.83 -3.92
N GLU A 644 -14.62 -27.94 -3.35
CA GLU A 644 -15.41 -28.69 -2.37
C GLU A 644 -14.60 -28.93 -1.11
N PHE A 645 -15.15 -28.54 0.04
CA PHE A 645 -14.62 -28.88 1.36
C PHE A 645 -14.86 -30.38 1.69
N ASP A 646 -14.09 -30.90 2.62
CA ASP A 646 -14.30 -32.27 3.11
C ASP A 646 -15.64 -32.38 3.88
N PRO A 647 -16.57 -33.18 3.41
CA PRO A 647 -17.90 -33.29 4.03
C PRO A 647 -17.90 -33.93 5.44
N SER A 648 -16.81 -34.57 5.84
CA SER A 648 -16.65 -35.19 7.17
C SER A 648 -16.35 -34.15 8.26
N VAL A 649 -15.88 -32.95 7.91
CA VAL A 649 -15.48 -31.91 8.84
C VAL A 649 -16.54 -30.81 8.87
N LYS A 650 -17.27 -30.69 9.97
CA LYS A 650 -18.36 -29.69 10.15
C LYS A 650 -18.07 -28.69 11.28
N LYS A 651 -17.26 -29.08 12.25
CA LYS A 651 -16.91 -28.30 13.44
C LYS A 651 -15.49 -28.62 13.89
N MET A 652 -14.93 -27.78 14.72
CA MET A 652 -13.55 -27.90 15.20
C MET A 652 -13.27 -29.23 15.91
N THR A 653 -14.24 -29.76 16.62
CA THR A 653 -14.15 -31.08 17.31
C THR A 653 -14.04 -32.28 16.36
N ASP A 654 -14.32 -32.09 15.07
CA ASP A 654 -14.18 -33.17 14.06
C ASP A 654 -12.72 -33.26 13.56
N LEU A 655 -11.91 -32.24 13.82
CA LEU A 655 -10.50 -32.18 13.41
C LEU A 655 -9.63 -33.08 14.30
N LYS A 656 -8.76 -33.85 13.68
CA LYS A 656 -7.75 -34.67 14.37
C LYS A 656 -6.38 -34.35 13.81
N THR A 657 -5.37 -34.26 14.68
CA THR A 657 -3.98 -34.13 14.28
C THR A 657 -3.59 -35.18 13.25
N GLY A 658 -2.95 -34.80 12.18
CA GLY A 658 -2.56 -35.65 11.07
C GLY A 658 -3.58 -35.74 9.91
N MET A 659 -4.80 -35.20 10.06
CA MET A 659 -5.75 -35.15 8.94
C MET A 659 -5.22 -34.23 7.83
N VAL A 660 -5.35 -34.69 6.59
CA VAL A 660 -5.07 -33.89 5.38
C VAL A 660 -6.40 -33.51 4.76
N LEU A 661 -6.63 -32.21 4.64
CA LEU A 661 -7.91 -31.62 4.25
C LEU A 661 -7.72 -30.60 3.12
N PRO A 662 -8.68 -30.53 2.19
CA PRO A 662 -8.75 -29.44 1.25
C PRO A 662 -9.19 -28.16 1.98
N GLY A 663 -8.58 -27.04 1.63
CA GLY A 663 -8.92 -25.75 2.18
C GLY A 663 -8.75 -24.61 1.19
N ILE A 664 -9.28 -23.44 1.54
CA ILE A 664 -9.15 -22.21 0.77
C ILE A 664 -8.40 -21.19 1.61
N VAL A 665 -7.35 -20.59 1.04
CA VAL A 665 -6.64 -19.48 1.68
C VAL A 665 -7.58 -18.28 1.74
N ASN A 666 -7.98 -17.86 2.95
CA ASN A 666 -8.93 -16.77 3.14
C ASN A 666 -8.30 -15.48 3.66
N ASN A 667 -7.05 -15.54 4.15
CA ASN A 667 -6.28 -14.34 4.54
C ASN A 667 -4.79 -14.65 4.47
N ILE A 668 -4.00 -13.63 4.07
CA ILE A 668 -2.53 -13.69 4.01
C ILE A 668 -1.96 -12.60 4.90
N THR A 669 -0.97 -12.97 5.71
CA THR A 669 -0.25 -12.09 6.63
C THR A 669 1.26 -12.27 6.46
N ALA A 670 2.05 -11.37 7.05
CA ALA A 670 3.52 -11.48 7.00
C ALA A 670 4.07 -12.75 7.69
N PHE A 671 3.32 -13.36 8.60
CA PHE A 671 3.74 -14.54 9.37
C PHE A 671 3.13 -15.87 8.89
N GLY A 672 2.30 -15.83 7.85
CA GLY A 672 1.65 -17.04 7.31
C GLY A 672 0.32 -16.74 6.66
N CYS A 673 -0.44 -17.78 6.37
CA CYS A 673 -1.79 -17.66 5.82
C CYS A 673 -2.83 -18.38 6.68
N PHE A 674 -4.05 -17.87 6.64
CA PHE A 674 -5.20 -18.52 7.22
C PHE A 674 -5.94 -19.31 6.15
N VAL A 675 -6.31 -20.54 6.48
CA VAL A 675 -6.99 -21.46 5.58
C VAL A 675 -8.36 -21.81 6.14
N ASP A 676 -9.37 -21.56 5.36
CA ASP A 676 -10.73 -22.02 5.62
C ASP A 676 -10.83 -23.52 5.30
N LEU A 677 -11.22 -24.31 6.28
CA LEU A 677 -11.40 -25.77 6.18
C LEU A 677 -12.87 -26.15 6.04
N GLY A 678 -13.75 -25.19 5.79
CA GLY A 678 -15.17 -25.45 5.82
C GLY A 678 -15.77 -25.44 7.24
N ILE A 679 -15.08 -24.95 8.29
CA ILE A 679 -15.58 -24.78 9.66
C ILE A 679 -15.55 -23.30 10.09
N LYS A 680 -16.16 -22.95 11.21
CA LYS A 680 -16.29 -21.56 11.66
C LYS A 680 -14.94 -20.87 11.87
N GLU A 681 -13.98 -21.61 12.40
CA GLU A 681 -12.61 -21.16 12.68
C GLU A 681 -11.69 -21.49 11.51
N SER A 682 -10.88 -20.52 11.09
CA SER A 682 -9.82 -20.74 10.10
C SER A 682 -8.56 -21.27 10.77
N GLY A 683 -7.86 -22.17 10.11
CA GLY A 683 -6.58 -22.67 10.58
C GLY A 683 -5.41 -21.82 10.08
N LEU A 684 -4.38 -21.67 10.91
CA LEU A 684 -3.16 -20.93 10.57
C LEU A 684 -2.10 -21.89 10.01
N VAL A 685 -1.60 -21.60 8.81
CA VAL A 685 -0.35 -22.14 8.30
C VAL A 685 0.72 -21.10 8.52
N HIS A 686 1.62 -21.33 9.47
CA HIS A 686 2.74 -20.42 9.72
C HIS A 686 3.71 -20.40 8.52
N ILE A 687 4.42 -19.30 8.29
CA ILE A 687 5.34 -19.14 7.16
C ILE A 687 6.37 -20.28 7.03
N SER A 688 6.82 -20.83 8.15
CA SER A 688 7.72 -22.01 8.18
C SER A 688 7.06 -23.33 7.81
N GLN A 689 5.74 -23.37 7.66
CA GLN A 689 4.95 -24.54 7.34
C GLN A 689 4.31 -24.49 5.94
N LEU A 690 4.67 -23.47 5.14
CA LEU A 690 4.16 -23.29 3.78
C LEU A 690 4.84 -24.23 2.77
N LYS A 691 6.15 -24.37 2.86
CA LYS A 691 6.96 -25.30 2.06
C LYS A 691 8.25 -25.66 2.78
N GLU A 692 8.92 -26.69 2.35
CA GLU A 692 10.28 -27.01 2.80
C GLU A 692 11.26 -25.89 2.41
N GLY A 693 12.11 -25.47 3.35
CA GLY A 693 13.09 -24.41 3.18
C GLY A 693 12.62 -23.03 3.60
N PHE A 694 13.48 -22.02 3.42
CA PHE A 694 13.21 -20.64 3.82
C PHE A 694 12.23 -19.95 2.87
N VAL A 695 11.21 -19.33 3.44
CA VAL A 695 10.23 -18.48 2.73
C VAL A 695 10.41 -17.05 3.19
N SER A 696 10.70 -16.15 2.27
CA SER A 696 10.87 -14.71 2.56
C SER A 696 9.53 -13.97 2.54
N ASP A 697 8.63 -14.34 1.65
CA ASP A 697 7.30 -13.76 1.50
C ASP A 697 6.25 -14.85 1.29
N VAL A 698 5.17 -14.80 2.07
CA VAL A 698 4.04 -15.74 1.99
C VAL A 698 3.40 -15.71 0.60
N ASN A 699 3.34 -14.54 -0.05
CA ASN A 699 2.74 -14.36 -1.39
C ASN A 699 3.51 -15.07 -2.52
N GLU A 700 4.77 -15.47 -2.29
CA GLU A 700 5.53 -16.29 -3.25
C GLU A 700 5.04 -17.74 -3.29
N VAL A 701 4.42 -18.21 -2.20
CA VAL A 701 4.02 -19.61 -2.05
C VAL A 701 2.51 -19.79 -2.22
N VAL A 702 1.71 -18.90 -1.65
CA VAL A 702 0.25 -18.98 -1.67
C VAL A 702 -0.40 -17.68 -2.14
N LYS A 703 -1.61 -17.82 -2.66
CA LYS A 703 -2.45 -16.70 -3.10
C LYS A 703 -3.78 -16.72 -2.36
N LEU A 704 -4.38 -15.56 -2.16
CA LEU A 704 -5.72 -15.45 -1.60
C LEU A 704 -6.72 -16.22 -2.46
N HIS A 705 -7.65 -16.93 -1.82
CA HIS A 705 -8.60 -17.85 -2.45
C HIS A 705 -7.98 -19.03 -3.21
N GLN A 706 -6.69 -19.29 -3.03
CA GLN A 706 -6.05 -20.49 -3.57
C GLN A 706 -6.59 -21.74 -2.87
N HIS A 707 -6.92 -22.75 -3.65
CA HIS A 707 -7.23 -24.07 -3.16
C HIS A 707 -5.94 -24.79 -2.76
N VAL A 708 -5.86 -25.25 -1.53
CA VAL A 708 -4.68 -25.89 -0.95
C VAL A 708 -5.03 -27.19 -0.25
N GLN A 709 -4.06 -28.09 -0.13
CA GLN A 709 -4.13 -29.23 0.78
C GLN A 709 -3.32 -28.89 2.03
N VAL A 710 -3.92 -29.11 3.19
CA VAL A 710 -3.27 -28.80 4.46
C VAL A 710 -3.43 -29.97 5.44
N LYS A 711 -2.39 -30.19 6.23
CA LYS A 711 -2.35 -31.18 7.30
C LYS A 711 -2.60 -30.49 8.64
N VAL A 712 -3.50 -31.02 9.43
CA VAL A 712 -3.75 -30.52 10.80
C VAL A 712 -2.59 -30.93 11.69
N THR A 713 -1.88 -29.96 12.28
CA THR A 713 -0.75 -30.20 13.18
C THR A 713 -1.17 -30.13 14.64
N GLU A 714 -2.06 -29.20 14.99
CA GLU A 714 -2.54 -28.99 16.36
C GLU A 714 -3.95 -28.40 16.36
N VAL A 715 -4.76 -28.77 17.33
CA VAL A 715 -6.10 -28.21 17.58
C VAL A 715 -6.20 -27.81 19.05
N ASP A 716 -6.32 -26.53 19.34
CA ASP A 716 -6.57 -25.96 20.67
C ASP A 716 -8.00 -25.46 20.76
N GLU A 717 -8.89 -26.31 21.28
CA GLU A 717 -10.33 -26.01 21.41
C GLU A 717 -10.57 -24.85 22.40
N ALA A 718 -9.78 -24.75 23.47
CA ALA A 718 -9.95 -23.74 24.51
C ALA A 718 -9.68 -22.33 23.97
N ARG A 719 -8.67 -22.19 23.12
CA ARG A 719 -8.29 -20.94 22.49
C ARG A 719 -8.86 -20.75 21.10
N LYS A 720 -9.62 -21.71 20.59
CA LYS A 720 -10.18 -21.76 19.23
C LYS A 720 -9.10 -21.58 18.16
N ARG A 721 -7.96 -22.26 18.30
CA ARG A 721 -6.83 -22.17 17.36
C ARG A 721 -6.60 -23.51 16.69
N ILE A 722 -6.34 -23.47 15.39
CA ILE A 722 -6.00 -24.62 14.56
C ILE A 722 -4.68 -24.30 13.88
N GLN A 723 -3.67 -25.15 14.10
CA GLN A 723 -2.40 -25.08 13.42
C GLN A 723 -2.39 -26.04 12.24
N LEU A 724 -1.89 -25.58 11.13
CA LEU A 724 -1.87 -26.31 9.87
C LEU A 724 -0.48 -26.30 9.25
N SER A 725 -0.19 -27.27 8.40
CA SER A 725 1.01 -27.35 7.57
C SER A 725 0.61 -27.64 6.12
N MET A 726 1.26 -27.02 5.17
CA MET A 726 1.22 -27.38 3.75
C MET A 726 2.32 -28.37 3.38
N ILE A 727 3.23 -28.68 4.30
CA ILE A 727 4.21 -29.76 4.18
C ILE A 727 3.48 -31.04 4.61
N LEU A 728 3.08 -31.85 3.64
CA LEU A 728 2.20 -33.03 3.81
C LEU A 728 2.95 -34.25 4.28
#